data_474887b42561127b69356d69464129b6
#
_entry.id   474887b42561127b69356d69464129b6
#
_cell.length_a   1.000
_cell.length_b   1.000
_cell.length_c   1.000
_cell.angle_alpha   90.00
_cell.angle_beta   90.00
_cell.angle_gamma   90.00
#
_symmetry.space_group_name_H-M   'P 1'
#
loop_
_entity.id
_entity.type
_entity.pdbx_description
1 polymer ?
#
loop_
_entity_poly.entity_id
_entity_poly.type
_entity_poly.pdbx_seq_one_letter_code
_entity_poly.pdbx_strand_id
1 'polypeptide(L)'
;MENNFCKRVSLLTLGLLLTYISVFAQIHLQIFVKDSKQQAVERAEVSVQYGDSIVDFGITAKGVFTATVPSAGIYSIQASCVGYTPVSISKEVTQESKVVLVMTEQSILLDEVSVTAKKIPQTTATGTVYTLSQNAKECGNPFKALSEIPLLRVDISNQTVEMADGESPLILVDGKLFNSGIAPIDPSRIESVELSEVVSARYLQMGVTKILNIRLRKDTPWYSFSELRTRHDFPSRYGLGAGRFEVGKKKFAISGYVGLTYLRHDKTSYEVNESNGSAIKNRNGEVKKRTDNQDGYLLLKWMPNSNDYFSAIFKGLNNDIRNKAHFDGRYITENTNNPFHNNQSETSSDGGMLGSFYYEHSFKDNSILASYAKYNYGFAKSCQVNVEENADNTVPTMVDFDSRRDQYEVSIDYDSGEKKYGNITSGASMEYTMDKDYNYVATPTEELHTKRLNSFAYASYANGIGKLYYMASAGVQLLSISTDADKTTHWRPKVSASLTWQLPHQQVLRASYYLTNRLPETSQLTAYNTSTNPWYRIEGNPYLVPVMIQNIDLKYDKSIGDFMIRVYSSHNRYNKMIESYVRTEDNIQIESYRNNGTYIGTNVGSYISYRAKSFKASFSVEYNWDKYNGQSAKGYVDLNGHVRWDFGKFFLYSTFDWKNKSYTAISHTEYHNPTNAHVQLAWQITKQLYASIAMPYYWGTRSQTNITEMTGYSMKNKIRFKSESLRPWLLVSWTLYKNPKLRIDNKNPDM
;
A
#
# COMPACT_ATOMS: atom_id res chain seq x y z
N MET A 1 -19.24 -34.23 -7.15
CA MET A 1 -18.70 -34.34 -5.77
C MET A 1 -18.08 -33.04 -5.23
N GLU A 2 -17.61 -32.15 -6.08
CA GLU A 2 -16.93 -30.89 -5.67
C GLU A 2 -17.84 -29.81 -5.07
N ASN A 3 -19.13 -29.75 -5.47
CA ASN A 3 -20.07 -28.73 -4.94
C ASN A 3 -20.48 -28.96 -3.46
N ASN A 4 -20.23 -30.16 -2.91
CA ASN A 4 -20.57 -30.47 -1.53
C ASN A 4 -19.42 -30.22 -0.53
N PHE A 5 -18.18 -30.13 -1.03
CA PHE A 5 -17.02 -29.87 -0.17
C PHE A 5 -16.93 -28.40 0.23
N CYS A 6 -17.10 -27.46 -0.71
CA CYS A 6 -17.15 -26.02 -0.40
C CYS A 6 -18.30 -25.65 0.52
N LYS A 7 -19.49 -26.25 0.35
CA LYS A 7 -20.61 -26.03 1.29
C LYS A 7 -20.35 -26.59 2.68
N ARG A 8 -19.64 -27.71 2.80
CA ARG A 8 -19.29 -28.32 4.08
C ARG A 8 -18.18 -27.59 4.82
N VAL A 9 -17.19 -27.06 4.12
CA VAL A 9 -16.13 -26.24 4.73
C VAL A 9 -16.67 -24.89 5.19
N SER A 10 -17.54 -24.23 4.42
CA SER A 10 -18.19 -22.98 4.82
C SER A 10 -19.13 -23.15 6.02
N LEU A 11 -19.82 -24.30 6.13
CA LEU A 11 -20.69 -24.64 7.27
C LEU A 11 -19.88 -25.05 8.51
N LEU A 12 -18.74 -25.71 8.35
CA LEU A 12 -17.87 -26.08 9.47
C LEU A 12 -17.12 -24.87 10.05
N THR A 13 -16.67 -23.92 9.22
CA THR A 13 -16.08 -22.67 9.70
C THR A 13 -17.12 -21.77 10.38
N LEU A 14 -18.34 -21.71 9.87
CA LEU A 14 -19.45 -20.99 10.52
C LEU A 14 -19.90 -21.69 11.80
N GLY A 15 -19.91 -23.03 11.84
CA GLY A 15 -20.25 -23.82 13.04
C GLY A 15 -19.21 -23.71 14.15
N LEU A 16 -17.92 -23.66 13.85
CA LEU A 16 -16.85 -23.46 14.84
C LEU A 16 -16.82 -22.02 15.40
N LEU A 17 -17.28 -21.02 14.63
CA LEU A 17 -17.43 -19.65 15.10
C LEU A 17 -18.62 -19.46 16.08
N LEU A 18 -19.66 -20.28 15.97
CA LEU A 18 -20.89 -20.17 16.79
C LEU A 18 -20.79 -20.87 18.13
N THR A 19 -19.83 -21.77 18.37
CA THR A 19 -19.75 -22.57 19.60
C THR A 19 -19.02 -21.92 20.77
N TYR A 20 -18.49 -20.68 20.62
CA TYR A 20 -17.75 -19.98 21.69
C TYR A 20 -18.36 -18.62 22.10
N ILE A 21 -19.66 -18.45 22.02
CA ILE A 21 -20.36 -17.32 22.67
C ILE A 21 -20.69 -17.69 24.11
N SER A 22 -19.71 -17.59 24.98
CA SER A 22 -19.97 -17.56 26.41
C SER A 22 -20.49 -16.17 26.77
N VAL A 23 -21.77 -16.05 27.06
CA VAL A 23 -22.33 -14.82 27.64
C VAL A 23 -21.81 -14.72 29.06
N PHE A 24 -20.77 -13.97 29.30
CA PHE A 24 -20.33 -13.61 30.64
C PHE A 24 -21.11 -12.38 31.12
N ALA A 25 -21.66 -12.45 32.29
CA ALA A 25 -22.26 -11.31 32.97
C ALA A 25 -21.15 -10.26 33.21
N GLN A 26 -21.28 -9.09 32.59
CA GLN A 26 -20.38 -7.98 32.83
C GLN A 26 -20.70 -7.33 34.18
N ILE A 27 -19.66 -7.01 34.96
CA ILE A 27 -19.78 -6.32 36.24
C ILE A 27 -19.40 -4.85 36.05
N HIS A 28 -20.29 -3.95 36.48
CA HIS A 28 -20.03 -2.51 36.45
C HIS A 28 -19.39 -2.03 37.76
N LEU A 29 -18.28 -1.27 37.59
CA LEU A 29 -17.52 -0.72 38.69
C LEU A 29 -17.58 0.81 38.62
N GLN A 30 -18.22 1.46 39.59
CA GLN A 30 -18.25 2.91 39.69
C GLN A 30 -17.02 3.40 40.48
N ILE A 31 -16.13 4.13 39.81
CA ILE A 31 -14.88 4.65 40.36
C ILE A 31 -15.02 6.16 40.56
N PHE A 32 -14.94 6.57 41.82
CA PHE A 32 -14.97 7.96 42.24
C PHE A 32 -13.53 8.44 42.50
N VAL A 33 -13.10 9.48 41.82
CA VAL A 33 -11.78 10.08 42.02
C VAL A 33 -11.98 11.44 42.72
N LYS A 34 -11.41 11.57 43.91
CA LYS A 34 -11.51 12.77 44.77
C LYS A 34 -10.14 13.24 45.16
N ASP A 35 -10.01 14.52 45.52
CA ASP A 35 -8.82 15.06 46.13
C ASP A 35 -8.80 14.86 47.65
N SER A 36 -7.74 15.28 48.33
CA SER A 36 -7.62 15.25 49.80
C SER A 36 -8.67 16.07 50.52
N LYS A 37 -9.33 17.03 49.86
CA LYS A 37 -10.42 17.87 50.36
C LYS A 37 -11.81 17.28 50.04
N GLN A 38 -11.88 16.05 49.54
CA GLN A 38 -13.09 15.34 49.10
C GLN A 38 -13.80 15.99 47.87
N GLN A 39 -13.14 16.87 47.16
CA GLN A 39 -13.67 17.43 45.90
C GLN A 39 -13.46 16.44 44.74
N ALA A 40 -14.37 16.47 43.78
CA ALA A 40 -14.28 15.60 42.60
C ALA A 40 -13.11 16.04 41.69
N VAL A 41 -12.22 15.14 41.34
CA VAL A 41 -11.16 15.38 40.38
C VAL A 41 -11.70 15.11 38.97
N GLU A 42 -11.91 16.17 38.21
CA GLU A 42 -12.36 16.07 36.82
C GLU A 42 -11.18 15.72 35.89
N ARG A 43 -11.50 14.97 34.81
CA ARG A 43 -10.53 14.55 33.80
C ARG A 43 -9.34 13.76 34.34
N ALA A 44 -9.48 13.09 35.48
CA ALA A 44 -8.51 12.11 35.91
C ALA A 44 -8.58 10.89 34.98
N GLU A 45 -7.45 10.44 34.48
CA GLU A 45 -7.33 9.20 33.74
C GLU A 45 -7.46 8.03 34.72
N VAL A 46 -8.37 7.10 34.46
CA VAL A 46 -8.59 5.91 35.26
C VAL A 46 -8.34 4.68 34.41
N SER A 47 -7.54 3.75 34.90
CA SER A 47 -7.32 2.43 34.30
C SER A 47 -7.66 1.30 35.27
N VAL A 48 -8.30 0.27 34.76
CA VAL A 48 -8.64 -0.96 35.49
C VAL A 48 -7.90 -2.13 34.84
N GLN A 49 -7.10 -2.84 35.63
CA GLN A 49 -6.22 -3.91 35.16
C GLN A 49 -6.55 -5.23 35.83
N TYR A 50 -6.43 -6.33 35.08
CA TYR A 50 -6.48 -7.71 35.56
C TYR A 50 -5.18 -8.42 35.20
N GLY A 51 -4.34 -8.73 36.20
CA GLY A 51 -2.94 -9.12 35.95
C GLY A 51 -2.19 -7.99 35.21
N ASP A 52 -1.53 -8.33 34.11
CA ASP A 52 -0.78 -7.35 33.29
C ASP A 52 -1.62 -6.69 32.18
N SER A 53 -2.93 -6.95 32.12
CA SER A 53 -3.80 -6.45 31.05
C SER A 53 -4.77 -5.39 31.53
N ILE A 54 -4.87 -4.26 30.81
CA ILE A 54 -5.91 -3.25 31.02
C ILE A 54 -7.21 -3.79 30.45
N VAL A 55 -8.24 -3.89 31.31
CA VAL A 55 -9.58 -4.38 30.94
C VAL A 55 -10.55 -3.25 30.62
N ASP A 56 -10.34 -2.08 31.23
CA ASP A 56 -11.08 -0.86 30.91
C ASP A 56 -10.28 0.38 31.31
N PHE A 57 -10.50 1.51 30.58
CA PHE A 57 -9.86 2.77 30.92
C PHE A 57 -10.69 3.95 30.38
N GLY A 58 -10.53 5.12 30.99
CA GLY A 58 -11.15 6.36 30.53
C GLY A 58 -10.83 7.53 31.43
N ILE A 59 -11.56 8.63 31.24
CA ILE A 59 -11.42 9.85 32.03
C ILE A 59 -12.66 10.08 32.89
N THR A 60 -12.45 10.64 34.07
CA THR A 60 -13.57 10.99 34.96
C THR A 60 -14.37 12.17 34.39
N ALA A 61 -15.71 12.04 34.43
CA ALA A 61 -16.66 13.12 34.24
C ALA A 61 -17.27 13.45 35.61
N LYS A 62 -17.10 14.67 36.07
CA LYS A 62 -17.50 15.10 37.44
C LYS A 62 -16.92 14.18 38.55
N GLY A 63 -15.66 13.73 38.35
CA GLY A 63 -14.99 12.85 39.29
C GLY A 63 -15.43 11.41 39.29
N VAL A 64 -16.23 10.96 38.32
CA VAL A 64 -16.74 9.58 38.25
C VAL A 64 -16.35 8.94 36.92
N PHE A 65 -15.87 7.69 36.98
CA PHE A 65 -15.70 6.80 35.85
C PHE A 65 -16.42 5.49 36.12
N THR A 66 -17.16 4.97 35.15
CA THR A 66 -17.80 3.66 35.24
C THR A 66 -17.06 2.67 34.32
N ALA A 67 -16.35 1.74 34.96
CA ALA A 67 -15.65 0.67 34.27
C ALA A 67 -16.52 -0.59 34.15
N THR A 68 -16.30 -1.32 33.08
CA THR A 68 -16.92 -2.62 32.82
C THR A 68 -15.87 -3.72 32.88
N VAL A 69 -15.97 -4.65 33.82
CA VAL A 69 -15.06 -5.78 33.97
C VAL A 69 -15.72 -7.11 33.58
N PRO A 70 -14.97 -8.00 32.90
CA PRO A 70 -15.55 -9.19 32.26
C PRO A 70 -15.95 -10.32 33.23
N SER A 71 -15.40 -10.39 34.45
CA SER A 71 -15.63 -11.46 35.41
C SER A 71 -15.28 -11.02 36.82
N ALA A 72 -15.69 -11.78 37.82
CA ALA A 72 -15.21 -11.64 39.19
C ALA A 72 -13.69 -11.89 39.26
N GLY A 73 -12.96 -11.12 40.05
CA GLY A 73 -11.51 -11.23 40.20
C GLY A 73 -10.90 -10.07 40.95
N ILE A 74 -9.57 -10.09 41.12
CA ILE A 74 -8.80 -8.99 41.74
C ILE A 74 -8.31 -8.05 40.64
N TYR A 75 -8.75 -6.81 40.72
CA TYR A 75 -8.40 -5.75 39.74
C TYR A 75 -7.53 -4.70 40.38
N SER A 76 -6.49 -4.28 39.67
CA SER A 76 -5.72 -3.10 40.01
C SER A 76 -6.37 -1.87 39.34
N ILE A 77 -6.75 -0.88 40.15
CA ILE A 77 -7.44 0.32 39.71
C ILE A 77 -6.51 1.49 39.99
N GLN A 78 -6.13 2.21 38.94
CA GLN A 78 -5.22 3.34 39.03
C GLN A 78 -5.89 4.59 38.50
N ALA A 79 -5.66 5.73 39.20
CA ALA A 79 -6.03 7.06 38.70
C ALA A 79 -4.81 7.96 38.63
N SER A 80 -4.73 8.79 37.57
CA SER A 80 -3.72 9.82 37.39
C SER A 80 -4.35 11.12 36.87
N CYS A 81 -3.83 12.26 37.36
CA CYS A 81 -4.24 13.59 36.90
C CYS A 81 -3.09 14.57 37.05
N VAL A 82 -2.96 15.52 36.11
CA VAL A 82 -1.94 16.56 36.19
C VAL A 82 -2.17 17.41 37.45
N GLY A 83 -1.11 17.55 38.25
CA GLY A 83 -1.18 18.27 39.52
C GLY A 83 -1.50 17.41 40.75
N TYR A 84 -1.63 16.08 40.56
CA TYR A 84 -1.90 15.13 41.63
C TYR A 84 -0.93 13.94 41.60
N THR A 85 -0.64 13.38 42.76
CA THR A 85 0.09 12.11 42.88
C THR A 85 -0.81 10.98 42.40
N PRO A 86 -0.35 10.12 41.43
CA PRO A 86 -1.11 8.96 41.00
C PRO A 86 -1.44 8.03 42.17
N VAL A 87 -2.63 7.45 42.19
CA VAL A 87 -3.06 6.50 43.20
C VAL A 87 -3.45 5.18 42.54
N SER A 88 -3.09 4.07 43.18
CA SER A 88 -3.46 2.74 42.73
C SER A 88 -3.94 1.90 43.91
N ILE A 89 -5.03 1.11 43.72
CA ILE A 89 -5.50 0.16 44.67
C ILE A 89 -5.80 -1.18 44.00
N SER A 90 -5.65 -2.27 44.75
CA SER A 90 -6.14 -3.59 44.33
C SER A 90 -7.49 -3.85 45.00
N LYS A 91 -8.49 -4.25 44.20
CA LYS A 91 -9.85 -4.49 44.65
C LYS A 91 -10.37 -5.83 44.15
N GLU A 92 -10.84 -6.66 45.05
CA GLU A 92 -11.60 -7.83 44.68
C GLU A 92 -13.03 -7.41 44.29
N VAL A 93 -13.41 -7.75 43.07
CA VAL A 93 -14.68 -7.42 42.44
C VAL A 93 -15.44 -8.73 42.20
N THR A 94 -16.53 -8.95 42.94
CA THR A 94 -17.40 -10.12 42.79
C THR A 94 -18.79 -9.77 42.29
N GLN A 95 -19.17 -8.49 42.43
CA GLN A 95 -20.45 -7.92 41.99
C GLN A 95 -20.28 -6.41 41.73
N GLU A 96 -21.31 -5.77 41.23
CA GLU A 96 -21.29 -4.30 41.05
C GLU A 96 -20.89 -3.61 42.38
N SER A 97 -19.91 -2.75 42.30
CA SER A 97 -19.33 -2.11 43.47
C SER A 97 -18.83 -0.68 43.18
N LYS A 98 -18.69 0.07 44.28
CA LYS A 98 -18.16 1.43 44.25
C LYS A 98 -16.73 1.44 44.78
N VAL A 99 -15.87 2.18 44.15
CA VAL A 99 -14.47 2.38 44.53
C VAL A 99 -14.20 3.87 44.63
N VAL A 100 -13.54 4.31 45.71
CA VAL A 100 -13.12 5.71 45.88
C VAL A 100 -11.63 5.74 45.88
N LEU A 101 -11.04 6.55 44.96
CA LEU A 101 -9.62 6.86 44.89
C LEU A 101 -9.44 8.30 45.39
N VAL A 102 -8.58 8.50 46.39
CA VAL A 102 -8.25 9.82 46.90
C VAL A 102 -6.85 10.22 46.45
N MET A 103 -6.74 11.28 45.66
CA MET A 103 -5.50 11.81 45.11
C MET A 103 -5.02 12.98 45.95
N THR A 104 -3.72 13.07 46.16
CA THR A 104 -3.08 14.18 46.88
C THR A 104 -2.52 15.20 45.90
N GLU A 105 -2.82 16.50 46.11
CA GLU A 105 -2.23 17.60 45.31
C GLU A 105 -0.70 17.57 45.45
N GLN A 106 0.01 17.62 44.35
CA GLN A 106 1.46 17.67 44.29
C GLN A 106 1.92 18.85 43.45
N SER A 107 2.72 19.75 44.03
CA SER A 107 3.44 20.76 43.28
C SER A 107 4.56 20.10 42.45
N ILE A 108 4.46 20.15 41.16
CA ILE A 108 5.26 19.32 40.23
C ILE A 108 6.65 19.89 40.06
N LEU A 109 7.65 19.17 40.60
CA LEU A 109 8.92 18.95 39.91
C LEU A 109 8.71 17.68 39.09
N LEU A 110 8.71 17.82 37.76
CA LEU A 110 8.44 16.70 36.84
C LEU A 110 9.59 15.71 36.84
N ASP A 111 9.50 14.67 37.66
CA ASP A 111 10.19 13.41 37.39
C ASP A 111 9.21 12.51 36.62
N GLU A 112 9.63 12.10 35.44
CA GLU A 112 8.85 11.36 34.45
C GLU A 112 8.47 9.96 34.97
N VAL A 113 7.25 9.80 35.45
CA VAL A 113 6.71 8.47 35.73
C VAL A 113 6.27 7.84 34.41
N SER A 114 7.10 6.99 33.86
CA SER A 114 6.79 6.18 32.69
C SER A 114 5.74 5.12 33.03
N VAL A 115 4.47 5.41 32.79
CA VAL A 115 3.40 4.42 32.83
C VAL A 115 3.49 3.56 31.55
N THR A 116 4.05 2.37 31.65
CA THR A 116 4.21 1.39 30.58
C THR A 116 2.94 0.57 30.31
N ALA A 117 1.75 1.16 30.45
CA ALA A 117 0.52 0.51 30.01
C ALA A 117 0.49 0.49 28.46
N LYS A 118 0.48 -0.70 27.88
CA LYS A 118 0.22 -0.86 26.44
C LYS A 118 -1.18 -0.28 26.15
N LYS A 119 -1.24 0.87 25.46
CA LYS A 119 -2.53 1.44 25.03
C LYS A 119 -3.20 0.47 24.08
N ILE A 120 -4.42 0.05 24.42
CA ILE A 120 -5.21 -0.86 23.58
C ILE A 120 -5.55 -0.14 22.27
N PRO A 121 -5.33 -0.77 21.10
CA PRO A 121 -5.73 -0.20 19.85
C PRO A 121 -7.24 0.09 19.81
N GLN A 122 -7.61 1.26 19.30
CA GLN A 122 -9.02 1.67 19.19
C GLN A 122 -9.58 1.23 17.84
N THR A 123 -10.70 0.53 17.87
CA THR A 123 -11.40 0.11 16.65
C THR A 123 -12.27 1.24 16.12
N THR A 124 -12.26 1.44 14.80
CA THR A 124 -13.09 2.41 14.09
C THR A 124 -13.96 1.71 13.03
N ALA A 125 -14.85 2.44 12.41
CA ALA A 125 -15.67 1.93 11.30
C ALA A 125 -14.83 1.45 10.10
N THR A 126 -13.66 2.03 9.89
CA THR A 126 -12.79 1.77 8.73
C THR A 126 -11.58 0.91 9.06
N GLY A 127 -11.16 0.89 10.33
CA GLY A 127 -9.90 0.24 10.68
C GLY A 127 -9.58 0.24 12.16
N THR A 128 -8.33 0.51 12.49
CA THR A 128 -7.81 0.49 13.85
C THR A 128 -6.81 1.63 14.08
N VAL A 129 -6.95 2.34 15.18
CA VAL A 129 -6.05 3.41 15.61
C VAL A 129 -5.07 2.88 16.65
N TYR A 130 -3.79 3.07 16.38
CA TYR A 130 -2.69 2.68 17.26
C TYR A 130 -2.03 3.92 17.87
N THR A 131 -1.66 3.83 19.14
CA THR A 131 -0.78 4.79 19.80
C THR A 131 0.59 4.17 19.98
N LEU A 132 1.64 4.84 19.49
CA LEU A 132 3.02 4.36 19.62
C LEU A 132 3.50 4.44 21.06
N SER A 133 4.35 3.51 21.48
CA SER A 133 5.03 3.55 22.76
C SER A 133 5.99 4.73 22.85
N GLN A 134 6.38 5.12 24.06
CA GLN A 134 7.36 6.19 24.28
C GLN A 134 8.71 5.83 23.65
N ASN A 135 9.16 4.57 23.76
CA ASN A 135 10.38 4.09 23.13
C ASN A 135 10.35 4.24 21.59
N ALA A 136 9.21 3.95 20.96
CA ALA A 136 9.03 4.15 19.52
C ALA A 136 9.07 5.63 19.16
N LYS A 137 8.46 6.49 19.96
CA LYS A 137 8.48 7.95 19.75
C LYS A 137 9.89 8.55 19.88
N GLU A 138 10.73 8.00 20.72
CA GLU A 138 12.10 8.49 20.98
C GLU A 138 13.16 7.85 20.08
N CYS A 139 12.82 6.90 19.25
CA CYS A 139 13.79 6.13 18.46
C CYS A 139 14.45 6.94 17.32
N GLY A 140 13.97 8.16 17.03
CA GLY A 140 14.54 9.06 16.02
C GLY A 140 14.31 8.65 14.56
N ASN A 141 13.64 7.52 14.30
CA ASN A 141 13.37 7.04 12.95
C ASN A 141 11.89 6.62 12.82
N PRO A 142 11.09 7.26 11.93
CA PRO A 142 9.66 7.00 11.81
C PRO A 142 9.34 5.59 11.32
N PHE A 143 10.15 5.01 10.47
CA PHE A 143 9.97 3.62 10.01
C PHE A 143 10.19 2.64 11.17
N LYS A 144 11.22 2.89 12.00
CA LYS A 144 11.45 2.11 13.21
C LYS A 144 10.27 2.23 14.18
N ALA A 145 9.70 3.41 14.33
CA ALA A 145 8.52 3.65 15.16
C ALA A 145 7.29 2.90 14.63
N LEU A 146 6.99 3.03 13.34
CA LEU A 146 5.85 2.35 12.71
C LEU A 146 5.96 0.83 12.71
N SER A 147 7.16 0.27 12.79
CA SER A 147 7.35 -1.19 12.92
C SER A 147 6.78 -1.76 14.22
N GLU A 148 6.33 -0.93 15.16
CA GLU A 148 5.60 -1.37 16.35
C GLU A 148 4.15 -1.80 16.03
N ILE A 149 3.58 -1.35 14.90
CA ILE A 149 2.21 -1.65 14.53
C ILE A 149 2.08 -3.07 13.96
N PRO A 150 1.13 -3.91 14.50
CA PRO A 150 1.03 -5.34 14.19
C PRO A 150 0.88 -5.69 12.71
N LEU A 151 0.09 -4.94 12.02
CA LEU A 151 -0.33 -5.21 10.65
C LEU A 151 0.56 -4.54 9.61
N LEU A 152 1.72 -3.97 10.02
CA LEU A 152 2.65 -3.34 9.12
C LEU A 152 3.95 -4.14 8.98
N ARG A 153 4.38 -4.30 7.76
CA ARG A 153 5.73 -4.73 7.36
C ARG A 153 6.52 -3.47 7.00
N VAL A 154 7.55 -3.17 7.74
CA VAL A 154 8.32 -1.93 7.57
C VAL A 154 9.77 -2.23 7.27
N ASP A 155 10.21 -1.85 6.08
CA ASP A 155 11.62 -1.87 5.68
C ASP A 155 12.24 -0.49 5.91
N ILE A 156 13.08 -0.39 6.95
CA ILE A 156 13.73 0.87 7.33
C ILE A 156 14.73 1.31 6.27
N SER A 157 15.39 0.36 5.62
CA SER A 157 16.44 0.66 4.64
C SER A 157 15.91 1.05 3.29
N ASN A 158 14.82 0.44 2.84
CA ASN A 158 14.14 0.84 1.63
C ASN A 158 13.16 1.99 1.88
N GLN A 159 12.90 2.32 3.16
CA GLN A 159 11.92 3.32 3.58
C GLN A 159 10.51 3.00 3.04
N THR A 160 10.15 1.73 3.05
CA THR A 160 8.82 1.26 2.62
C THR A 160 7.98 0.77 3.79
N VAL A 161 6.68 0.92 3.64
CA VAL A 161 5.67 0.40 4.56
C VAL A 161 4.63 -0.35 3.74
N GLU A 162 4.39 -1.59 4.10
CA GLU A 162 3.41 -2.46 3.49
C GLU A 162 2.46 -3.00 4.57
N MET A 163 1.26 -3.37 4.16
CA MET A 163 0.35 -4.11 5.01
C MET A 163 0.82 -5.57 5.19
N ALA A 164 0.29 -6.25 6.18
CA ALA A 164 0.59 -7.66 6.43
C ALA A 164 0.28 -8.58 5.25
N ASP A 165 -0.68 -8.21 4.41
CA ASP A 165 -1.07 -8.89 3.17
C ASP A 165 -0.21 -8.51 1.95
N GLY A 166 0.82 -7.66 2.13
CA GLY A 166 1.72 -7.22 1.07
C GLY A 166 1.23 -6.02 0.26
N GLU A 167 0.00 -5.52 0.50
CA GLU A 167 -0.47 -4.31 -0.17
C GLU A 167 0.21 -3.06 0.40
N SER A 168 0.59 -2.13 -0.48
CA SER A 168 1.10 -0.82 -0.07
C SER A 168 -0.06 0.11 0.25
N PRO A 169 -0.22 0.59 1.50
CA PRO A 169 -1.29 1.52 1.85
C PRO A 169 -0.99 2.91 1.28
N LEU A 170 -2.06 3.64 0.95
CA LEU A 170 -1.95 5.08 0.73
C LEU A 170 -1.57 5.76 2.04
N ILE A 171 -0.48 6.52 2.04
CA ILE A 171 -0.01 7.19 3.25
C ILE A 171 -0.68 8.58 3.34
N LEU A 172 -1.37 8.80 4.44
CA LEU A 172 -1.91 10.10 4.81
C LEU A 172 -1.19 10.64 6.04
N VAL A 173 -1.09 11.95 6.13
CA VAL A 173 -0.71 12.68 7.35
C VAL A 173 -1.82 13.65 7.69
N ASP A 174 -2.37 13.56 8.90
CA ASP A 174 -3.54 14.32 9.33
C ASP A 174 -4.74 14.25 8.37
N GLY A 175 -4.95 13.07 7.78
CA GLY A 175 -6.03 12.80 6.82
C GLY A 175 -5.76 13.29 5.39
N LYS A 176 -4.57 13.80 5.08
CA LYS A 176 -4.18 14.33 3.77
C LYS A 176 -3.15 13.44 3.08
N LEU A 177 -3.20 13.38 1.76
CA LEU A 177 -2.23 12.63 0.96
C LEU A 177 -0.79 13.08 1.26
N PHE A 178 0.08 12.12 1.51
CA PHE A 178 1.47 12.37 1.88
C PHE A 178 2.42 11.50 1.05
N ASN A 179 2.79 12.01 -0.12
CA ASN A 179 3.62 11.28 -1.09
C ASN A 179 5.12 11.50 -0.92
N SER A 180 5.57 12.36 0.03
CA SER A 180 7.00 12.66 0.25
C SER A 180 7.74 11.57 1.02
N GLY A 181 7.09 10.46 1.33
CA GLY A 181 7.63 9.43 2.19
C GLY A 181 7.63 9.84 3.67
N ILE A 182 7.63 8.86 4.56
CA ILE A 182 7.50 9.03 6.01
C ILE A 182 8.80 9.55 6.65
N ALA A 183 9.94 9.40 5.96
CA ALA A 183 11.27 9.73 6.50
C ALA A 183 11.41 11.10 7.20
N PRO A 184 10.75 12.18 6.72
CA PRO A 184 10.84 13.46 7.36
C PRO A 184 10.01 13.63 8.65
N ILE A 185 9.21 12.64 9.04
CA ILE A 185 8.37 12.71 10.24
C ILE A 185 9.21 12.36 11.47
N ASP A 186 9.31 13.26 12.43
CA ASP A 186 9.88 12.92 13.75
C ASP A 186 8.88 12.03 14.50
N PRO A 187 9.27 10.81 14.91
CA PRO A 187 8.38 9.91 15.65
C PRO A 187 7.79 10.50 16.92
N SER A 188 8.52 11.41 17.59
CA SER A 188 8.05 12.07 18.81
C SER A 188 6.80 12.93 18.58
N ARG A 189 6.55 13.33 17.34
CA ARG A 189 5.36 14.09 16.94
C ARG A 189 4.17 13.22 16.62
N ILE A 190 4.36 11.93 16.39
CA ILE A 190 3.27 11.02 16.05
C ILE A 190 2.35 10.89 17.28
N GLU A 191 1.14 11.39 17.16
CA GLU A 191 0.10 11.25 18.18
C GLU A 191 -0.53 9.88 18.10
N SER A 192 -0.98 9.48 16.91
CA SER A 192 -1.57 8.19 16.62
C SER A 192 -1.36 7.79 15.16
N VAL A 193 -1.57 6.52 14.88
CA VAL A 193 -1.50 5.95 13.52
C VAL A 193 -2.78 5.16 13.28
N GLU A 194 -3.58 5.60 12.32
CA GLU A 194 -4.80 4.94 11.92
C GLU A 194 -4.54 4.07 10.70
N LEU A 195 -4.89 2.81 10.81
CA LEU A 195 -4.80 1.84 9.73
C LEU A 195 -6.20 1.52 9.24
N SER A 196 -6.57 2.10 8.08
CA SER A 196 -7.89 1.87 7.48
C SER A 196 -7.80 0.76 6.43
N GLU A 197 -8.59 -0.28 6.63
CA GLU A 197 -8.70 -1.44 5.73
C GLU A 197 -9.97 -1.39 4.87
N VAL A 198 -10.81 -0.40 5.10
CA VAL A 198 -11.96 -0.06 4.26
C VAL A 198 -11.93 1.43 4.00
N VAL A 199 -12.16 1.80 2.76
CA VAL A 199 -12.02 3.18 2.30
C VAL A 199 -13.31 3.70 1.70
N SER A 200 -13.52 5.01 1.72
CA SER A 200 -14.68 5.65 1.10
C SER A 200 -14.59 5.60 -0.44
N ALA A 201 -15.70 5.88 -1.11
CA ALA A 201 -15.77 5.94 -2.57
C ALA A 201 -14.76 6.91 -3.19
N ARG A 202 -14.36 7.97 -2.45
CA ARG A 202 -13.28 8.89 -2.83
C ARG A 202 -11.97 8.14 -3.13
N TYR A 203 -11.53 7.31 -2.22
CA TYR A 203 -10.26 6.57 -2.37
C TYR A 203 -10.38 5.41 -3.35
N LEU A 204 -11.56 4.77 -3.44
CA LEU A 204 -11.83 3.78 -4.49
C LEU A 204 -11.74 4.39 -5.89
N GLN A 205 -12.08 5.68 -6.07
CA GLN A 205 -11.86 6.41 -7.32
C GLN A 205 -10.40 6.50 -7.69
N MET A 206 -9.51 6.60 -6.70
CA MET A 206 -8.06 6.63 -6.88
C MET A 206 -7.42 5.22 -7.01
N GLY A 207 -8.22 4.16 -7.00
CA GLY A 207 -7.74 2.77 -7.02
C GLY A 207 -7.15 2.31 -5.67
N VAL A 208 -7.41 3.04 -4.59
CA VAL A 208 -6.86 2.77 -3.25
C VAL A 208 -7.84 1.93 -2.46
N THR A 209 -7.36 0.89 -1.81
CA THR A 209 -8.13 -0.02 -0.96
C THR A 209 -7.71 0.04 0.52
N LYS A 210 -6.52 0.57 0.83
CA LYS A 210 -5.95 0.63 2.19
C LYS A 210 -5.29 1.97 2.46
N ILE A 211 -5.40 2.47 3.69
CA ILE A 211 -4.85 3.77 4.09
C ILE A 211 -4.07 3.61 5.41
N LEU A 212 -2.91 4.25 5.47
CA LEU A 212 -2.13 4.50 6.68
C LEU A 212 -2.16 6.01 6.96
N ASN A 213 -2.94 6.43 7.96
CA ASN A 213 -3.04 7.83 8.34
C ASN A 213 -2.25 8.11 9.63
N ILE A 214 -1.23 8.94 9.52
CA ILE A 214 -0.36 9.34 10.63
C ILE A 214 -0.86 10.68 11.15
N ARG A 215 -1.36 10.72 12.39
CA ARG A 215 -1.78 11.96 13.05
C ARG A 215 -0.64 12.54 13.85
N LEU A 216 -0.40 13.86 13.68
CA LEU A 216 0.70 14.58 14.31
C LEU A 216 0.20 15.58 15.33
N ARG A 217 1.00 15.83 16.38
CA ARG A 217 0.77 16.90 17.34
C ARG A 217 1.02 18.27 16.68
N LYS A 218 0.18 19.24 16.97
CA LYS A 218 0.22 20.60 16.38
C LYS A 218 1.02 21.54 17.29
N ASP A 219 2.28 21.85 16.93
CA ASP A 219 3.07 22.90 17.58
C ASP A 219 4.11 23.49 16.63
N THR A 220 4.25 24.83 16.53
CA THR A 220 5.13 25.44 15.50
C THR A 220 5.88 26.70 15.92
N PRO A 221 7.14 26.66 16.38
CA PRO A 221 8.16 27.64 15.99
C PRO A 221 9.08 27.12 14.86
N TRP A 222 10.30 27.66 14.74
CA TRP A 222 11.26 27.34 13.68
C TRP A 222 11.81 25.90 13.77
N TYR A 223 11.91 25.20 12.64
CA TYR A 223 12.48 23.87 12.53
C TYR A 223 13.27 23.68 11.23
N SER A 224 14.21 22.73 11.22
CA SER A 224 14.84 22.26 10.00
C SER A 224 15.07 20.74 10.04
N PHE A 225 15.03 20.15 8.86
CA PHE A 225 15.33 18.77 8.60
C PHE A 225 16.21 18.67 7.36
N SER A 226 17.23 17.79 7.37
CA SER A 226 18.01 17.42 6.19
C SER A 226 18.37 15.96 6.25
N GLU A 227 18.36 15.29 5.12
CA GLU A 227 18.82 13.90 4.96
C GLU A 227 19.68 13.77 3.72
N LEU A 228 20.82 13.10 3.86
CA LEU A 228 21.63 12.59 2.78
C LEU A 228 21.65 11.07 2.90
N ARG A 229 21.35 10.38 1.82
CA ARG A 229 21.26 8.93 1.79
C ARG A 229 21.93 8.38 0.55
N THR A 230 22.72 7.34 0.74
CA THR A 230 23.34 6.62 -0.36
C THR A 230 23.30 5.12 -0.12
N ARG A 231 23.13 4.35 -1.19
CA ARG A 231 23.16 2.89 -1.19
C ARG A 231 23.85 2.38 -2.46
N HIS A 232 24.78 1.48 -2.31
CA HIS A 232 25.47 0.83 -3.43
C HIS A 232 25.66 -0.64 -3.16
N ASP A 233 25.45 -1.47 -4.16
CA ASP A 233 25.78 -2.90 -4.12
C ASP A 233 27.21 -3.17 -4.62
N PHE A 234 27.71 -4.35 -4.33
CA PHE A 234 29.03 -4.84 -4.73
C PHE A 234 28.88 -6.12 -5.58
N PRO A 235 29.37 -6.10 -6.82
CA PRO A 235 29.92 -4.99 -7.61
C PRO A 235 28.82 -3.97 -8.01
N SER A 236 29.17 -2.70 -8.19
CA SER A 236 28.27 -1.55 -8.37
C SER A 236 27.24 -1.69 -9.52
N ARG A 237 26.21 -2.53 -9.33
CA ARG A 237 25.13 -2.77 -10.29
C ARG A 237 23.85 -2.03 -9.94
N TYR A 238 23.70 -1.66 -8.68
CA TYR A 238 22.60 -0.83 -8.21
C TYR A 238 23.14 0.26 -7.28
N GLY A 239 22.66 1.46 -7.45
CA GLY A 239 22.96 2.57 -6.58
C GLY A 239 21.81 3.55 -6.45
N LEU A 240 21.76 4.18 -5.29
CA LEU A 240 20.84 5.25 -4.94
C LEU A 240 21.64 6.37 -4.29
N GLY A 241 21.46 7.60 -4.73
CA GLY A 241 21.84 8.82 -4.04
C GLY A 241 20.62 9.69 -3.86
N ALA A 242 20.33 10.16 -2.65
CA ALA A 242 19.19 11.03 -2.40
C ALA A 242 19.54 12.10 -1.37
N GLY A 243 19.05 13.31 -1.63
CA GLY A 243 19.11 14.43 -0.72
C GLY A 243 17.73 15.05 -0.52
N ARG A 244 17.38 15.38 0.71
CA ARG A 244 16.16 16.13 1.01
C ARG A 244 16.36 17.11 2.14
N PHE A 245 15.58 18.19 2.11
CA PHE A 245 15.55 19.17 3.17
C PHE A 245 14.15 19.71 3.41
N GLU A 246 13.90 20.22 4.59
CA GLU A 246 12.74 21.04 4.91
C GLU A 246 13.12 22.08 5.94
N VAL A 247 12.74 23.34 5.71
CA VAL A 247 12.93 24.44 6.64
C VAL A 247 11.59 25.16 6.81
N GLY A 248 11.18 25.36 8.06
CA GLY A 248 9.93 26.04 8.38
C GLY A 248 10.05 27.01 9.55
N LYS A 249 9.26 28.06 9.49
CA LYS A 249 9.15 29.06 10.56
C LYS A 249 7.73 29.58 10.63
N LYS A 250 7.08 29.37 11.80
CA LYS A 250 5.72 29.83 12.10
C LYS A 250 4.70 29.45 11.01
N LYS A 251 4.55 30.32 9.99
CA LYS A 251 3.49 30.27 8.98
C LYS A 251 3.96 29.78 7.61
N PHE A 252 5.26 29.57 7.41
CA PHE A 252 5.83 29.25 6.11
C PHE A 252 6.84 28.11 6.21
N ALA A 253 6.81 27.18 5.25
CA ALA A 253 7.84 26.16 5.08
C ALA A 253 8.15 25.91 3.61
N ILE A 254 9.41 25.52 3.36
CA ILE A 254 9.90 25.06 2.07
C ILE A 254 10.56 23.70 2.25
N SER A 255 10.26 22.77 1.36
CA SER A 255 10.93 21.47 1.30
C SER A 255 11.36 21.12 -0.11
N GLY A 256 12.46 20.40 -0.23
CA GLY A 256 12.98 19.92 -1.50
C GLY A 256 13.58 18.53 -1.38
N TYR A 257 13.57 17.82 -2.49
CA TYR A 257 14.14 16.48 -2.65
C TYR A 257 14.73 16.31 -4.04
N VAL A 258 15.85 15.59 -4.12
CA VAL A 258 16.46 15.10 -5.36
C VAL A 258 16.88 13.66 -5.13
N GLY A 259 16.53 12.78 -6.05
CA GLY A 259 16.87 11.36 -6.07
C GLY A 259 17.51 10.96 -7.39
N LEU A 260 18.56 10.13 -7.31
CA LEU A 260 19.25 9.53 -8.44
C LEU A 260 19.37 8.03 -8.17
N THR A 261 18.89 7.22 -9.09
CA THR A 261 18.99 5.75 -8.98
C THR A 261 19.51 5.17 -10.27
N TYR A 262 20.45 4.25 -10.18
CA TYR A 262 20.88 3.48 -11.33
C TYR A 262 20.74 1.98 -11.07
N LEU A 263 20.42 1.23 -12.14
CA LEU A 263 20.32 -0.23 -12.11
C LEU A 263 21.02 -0.83 -13.33
N ARG A 264 21.86 -1.85 -13.11
CA ARG A 264 22.66 -2.52 -14.13
C ARG A 264 22.50 -4.03 -13.96
N HIS A 265 21.51 -4.61 -14.64
CA HIS A 265 21.31 -6.06 -14.70
C HIS A 265 22.07 -6.60 -15.93
N ASP A 266 23.25 -7.18 -15.69
CA ASP A 266 24.11 -7.63 -16.80
C ASP A 266 23.86 -9.10 -17.23
N LYS A 267 23.16 -9.89 -16.43
CA LYS A 267 23.01 -11.34 -16.65
C LYS A 267 21.66 -11.86 -16.21
N THR A 268 20.62 -11.56 -16.98
CA THR A 268 19.34 -12.27 -16.88
C THR A 268 19.27 -13.24 -18.05
N SER A 269 19.27 -14.55 -17.77
CA SER A 269 19.19 -15.56 -18.83
C SER A 269 17.76 -15.99 -19.06
N TYR A 270 17.45 -16.21 -20.34
CA TYR A 270 16.16 -16.62 -20.84
C TYR A 270 16.32 -17.90 -21.65
N GLU A 271 15.37 -18.82 -21.49
CA GLU A 271 15.15 -20.00 -22.31
C GLU A 271 13.71 -19.91 -22.78
N VAL A 272 13.50 -19.66 -24.08
CA VAL A 272 12.18 -19.41 -24.67
C VAL A 272 11.88 -20.50 -25.67
N ASN A 273 10.76 -21.19 -25.49
CA ASN A 273 10.19 -22.15 -26.43
C ASN A 273 8.84 -21.57 -26.88
N GLU A 274 8.70 -21.29 -28.15
CA GLU A 274 7.54 -20.67 -28.78
C GLU A 274 7.03 -21.55 -29.90
N SER A 275 5.73 -21.74 -30.01
CA SER A 275 5.10 -22.53 -31.10
C SER A 275 3.87 -21.80 -31.62
N ASN A 276 3.74 -21.74 -32.96
CA ASN A 276 2.56 -21.20 -33.64
C ASN A 276 1.69 -22.29 -34.28
N GLY A 277 1.86 -23.56 -33.86
CA GLY A 277 1.15 -24.72 -34.36
C GLY A 277 1.80 -25.36 -35.58
N SER A 278 2.47 -24.61 -36.45
CA SER A 278 3.17 -25.11 -37.64
C SER A 278 4.69 -25.18 -37.51
N ALA A 279 5.24 -24.38 -36.57
CA ALA A 279 6.66 -24.31 -36.31
C ALA A 279 6.95 -24.09 -34.83
N ILE A 280 8.12 -24.49 -34.37
CA ILE A 280 8.66 -24.28 -33.05
C ILE A 280 9.90 -23.40 -33.15
N LYS A 281 9.99 -22.39 -32.31
CA LYS A 281 11.12 -21.49 -32.20
C LYS A 281 11.71 -21.60 -30.78
N ASN A 282 12.86 -22.25 -30.69
CA ASN A 282 13.58 -22.41 -29.44
C ASN A 282 14.74 -21.41 -29.44
N ARG A 283 14.90 -20.63 -28.37
CA ARG A 283 16.01 -19.69 -28.24
C ARG A 283 16.49 -19.58 -26.79
N ASN A 284 17.78 -19.44 -26.63
CA ASN A 284 18.46 -19.20 -25.35
C ASN A 284 19.33 -17.95 -25.45
N GLY A 285 19.33 -17.13 -24.41
CA GLY A 285 20.13 -15.92 -24.44
C GLY A 285 20.19 -15.19 -23.12
N GLU A 286 20.92 -14.10 -23.15
CA GLU A 286 21.07 -13.21 -22.00
C GLU A 286 20.60 -11.79 -22.34
N VAL A 287 19.95 -11.16 -21.38
CA VAL A 287 19.50 -9.78 -21.45
C VAL A 287 20.34 -8.94 -20.48
N LYS A 288 20.85 -7.81 -21.01
CA LYS A 288 21.48 -6.74 -20.23
C LYS A 288 20.51 -5.59 -20.14
N LYS A 289 20.16 -5.20 -18.92
CA LYS A 289 19.26 -4.08 -18.65
C LYS A 289 19.99 -2.98 -17.90
N ARG A 290 19.85 -1.74 -18.36
CA ARG A 290 20.31 -0.53 -17.67
C ARG A 290 19.13 0.39 -17.46
N THR A 291 19.00 0.91 -16.26
CA THR A 291 17.96 1.89 -15.90
C THR A 291 18.63 3.02 -15.13
N ASP A 292 18.34 4.26 -15.49
CA ASP A 292 18.76 5.48 -14.80
C ASP A 292 17.52 6.30 -14.50
N ASN A 293 17.22 6.53 -13.20
CA ASN A 293 16.07 7.32 -12.75
C ASN A 293 16.55 8.57 -12.06
N GLN A 294 15.89 9.69 -12.34
CA GLN A 294 16.09 10.99 -11.73
C GLN A 294 14.73 11.53 -11.33
N ASP A 295 14.58 11.92 -10.09
CA ASP A 295 13.35 12.51 -9.60
C ASP A 295 13.62 13.62 -8.58
N GLY A 296 12.69 14.55 -8.48
CA GLY A 296 12.81 15.62 -7.52
C GLY A 296 11.55 16.44 -7.38
N TYR A 297 11.46 17.18 -6.27
CA TYR A 297 10.38 18.11 -6.04
C TYR A 297 10.80 19.34 -5.24
N LEU A 298 10.02 20.41 -5.38
CA LEU A 298 10.00 21.59 -4.53
C LEU A 298 8.57 21.79 -4.01
N LEU A 299 8.40 21.92 -2.70
CA LEU A 299 7.13 22.15 -2.04
C LEU A 299 7.18 23.43 -1.20
N LEU A 300 6.20 24.28 -1.38
CA LEU A 300 5.95 25.49 -0.61
C LEU A 300 4.69 25.26 0.25
N LYS A 301 4.74 25.68 1.53
CA LYS A 301 3.62 25.60 2.47
C LYS A 301 3.40 26.96 3.13
N TRP A 302 2.15 27.37 3.26
CA TRP A 302 1.80 28.63 3.88
C TRP A 302 0.53 28.52 4.73
N MET A 303 0.62 28.94 5.99
CA MET A 303 -0.47 28.99 6.96
C MET A 303 -0.64 30.44 7.44
N PRO A 304 -1.42 31.30 6.76
CA PRO A 304 -1.61 32.70 7.17
C PRO A 304 -2.21 32.84 8.56
N ASN A 305 -3.07 31.93 8.95
CA ASN A 305 -3.72 31.84 10.25
C ASN A 305 -3.92 30.35 10.65
N SER A 306 -4.63 30.08 11.74
CA SER A 306 -4.90 28.73 12.25
C SER A 306 -5.90 27.94 11.42
N ASN A 307 -6.67 28.61 10.57
CA ASN A 307 -7.80 28.03 9.85
C ASN A 307 -7.49 27.75 8.40
N ASP A 308 -6.55 28.49 7.80
CA ASP A 308 -6.22 28.41 6.39
C ASP A 308 -4.85 27.80 6.15
N TYR A 309 -4.78 26.85 5.22
CA TYR A 309 -3.57 26.23 4.77
C TYR A 309 -3.49 26.25 3.24
N PHE A 310 -2.34 26.63 2.71
CA PHE A 310 -2.02 26.63 1.29
C PHE A 310 -0.76 25.84 1.04
N SER A 311 -0.71 25.09 -0.06
CA SER A 311 0.54 24.53 -0.54
C SER A 311 0.60 24.48 -2.08
N ALA A 312 1.82 24.61 -2.59
CA ALA A 312 2.12 24.43 -3.99
C ALA A 312 3.31 23.48 -4.14
N ILE A 313 3.22 22.55 -5.07
CA ILE A 313 4.31 21.61 -5.37
C ILE A 313 4.65 21.64 -6.85
N PHE A 314 5.95 21.48 -7.14
CA PHE A 314 6.50 21.23 -8.46
C PHE A 314 7.34 19.97 -8.39
N LYS A 315 7.04 18.97 -9.22
CA LYS A 315 7.78 17.72 -9.35
C LYS A 315 8.31 17.54 -10.75
N GLY A 316 9.44 16.85 -10.87
CA GLY A 316 9.95 16.33 -12.13
C GLY A 316 10.49 14.93 -11.95
N LEU A 317 10.33 14.11 -12.96
CA LEU A 317 10.92 12.78 -13.03
C LEU A 317 11.40 12.49 -14.46
N ASN A 318 12.46 11.71 -14.57
CA ASN A 318 12.95 11.13 -15.82
C ASN A 318 13.47 9.72 -15.53
N ASN A 319 13.13 8.79 -16.40
CA ASN A 319 13.52 7.39 -16.32
C ASN A 319 14.04 6.95 -17.70
N ASP A 320 15.31 6.56 -17.79
CA ASP A 320 15.94 6.06 -19.00
C ASP A 320 16.23 4.57 -18.88
N ILE A 321 15.74 3.78 -19.84
CA ILE A 321 15.94 2.34 -19.91
C ILE A 321 16.66 1.98 -21.20
N ARG A 322 17.66 1.11 -21.10
CA ARG A 322 18.39 0.55 -22.23
C ARG A 322 18.55 -0.95 -22.02
N ASN A 323 17.93 -1.73 -22.88
CA ASN A 323 18.04 -3.17 -22.90
C ASN A 323 18.79 -3.63 -24.13
N LYS A 324 19.62 -4.64 -23.97
CA LYS A 324 20.26 -5.38 -25.08
C LYS A 324 20.14 -6.86 -24.79
N ALA A 325 19.70 -7.61 -25.76
CA ALA A 325 19.61 -9.07 -25.69
C ALA A 325 20.24 -9.71 -26.90
N HIS A 326 20.84 -10.87 -26.66
CA HIS A 326 21.34 -11.75 -27.70
C HIS A 326 20.84 -13.15 -27.43
N PHE A 327 20.26 -13.76 -28.45
CA PHE A 327 19.73 -15.11 -28.39
C PHE A 327 20.27 -15.94 -29.55
N ASP A 328 20.63 -17.18 -29.26
CA ASP A 328 20.88 -18.23 -30.24
C ASP A 328 19.72 -19.21 -30.21
N GLY A 329 19.23 -19.61 -31.39
CA GLY A 329 18.06 -20.43 -31.46
C GLY A 329 17.94 -21.29 -32.67
N ARG A 330 16.81 -22.00 -32.75
CA ARG A 330 16.46 -22.86 -33.87
C ARG A 330 14.99 -22.71 -34.23
N TYR A 331 14.74 -22.66 -35.54
CA TYR A 331 13.43 -22.87 -36.14
C TYR A 331 13.26 -24.34 -36.48
N ILE A 332 12.23 -24.95 -35.99
CA ILE A 332 11.92 -26.37 -36.20
C ILE A 332 10.54 -26.48 -36.84
N THR A 333 10.47 -26.99 -38.04
CA THR A 333 9.24 -27.39 -38.73
C THR A 333 9.29 -28.89 -39.00
N GLU A 334 8.25 -29.46 -39.61
CA GLU A 334 8.27 -30.88 -40.02
C GLU A 334 9.49 -31.27 -40.89
N ASN A 335 9.96 -30.33 -41.73
CA ASN A 335 10.98 -30.59 -42.74
C ASN A 335 12.30 -29.84 -42.48
N THR A 336 12.38 -28.93 -41.54
CA THR A 336 13.57 -28.07 -41.35
C THR A 336 13.92 -27.92 -39.88
N ASN A 337 15.23 -27.73 -39.63
CA ASN A 337 15.76 -27.41 -38.30
C ASN A 337 16.92 -26.42 -38.45
N ASN A 338 16.55 -25.16 -38.69
CA ASN A 338 17.50 -24.10 -39.08
C ASN A 338 17.93 -23.30 -37.86
N PRO A 339 19.25 -23.06 -37.69
CA PRO A 339 19.73 -22.14 -36.67
C PRO A 339 19.41 -20.69 -37.02
N PHE A 340 19.21 -19.85 -36.00
CA PHE A 340 19.12 -18.40 -36.15
C PHE A 340 19.77 -17.67 -34.98
N HIS A 341 20.18 -16.46 -35.22
CA HIS A 341 20.64 -15.50 -34.22
C HIS A 341 19.62 -14.38 -34.10
N ASN A 342 19.39 -13.91 -32.87
CA ASN A 342 18.42 -12.85 -32.62
C ASN A 342 19.03 -11.79 -31.72
N ASN A 343 19.18 -10.60 -32.24
CA ASN A 343 19.68 -9.43 -31.53
C ASN A 343 18.54 -8.46 -31.27
N GLN A 344 18.34 -8.10 -30.00
CA GLN A 344 17.32 -7.14 -29.58
C GLN A 344 17.97 -5.96 -28.90
N SER A 345 17.49 -4.77 -29.22
CA SER A 345 17.82 -3.53 -28.50
C SER A 345 16.58 -2.72 -28.23
N GLU A 346 16.51 -2.16 -27.05
CA GLU A 346 15.46 -1.25 -26.63
C GLU A 346 16.10 -0.04 -25.98
N THR A 347 15.63 1.14 -26.37
CA THR A 347 15.91 2.39 -25.70
C THR A 347 14.57 3.05 -25.42
N SER A 348 14.26 3.27 -24.16
CA SER A 348 13.04 3.96 -23.75
C SER A 348 13.36 5.05 -22.72
N SER A 349 12.61 6.13 -22.79
CA SER A 349 12.67 7.23 -21.83
C SER A 349 11.24 7.65 -21.51
N ASP A 350 10.92 7.73 -20.23
CA ASP A 350 9.66 8.25 -19.76
C ASP A 350 9.86 9.26 -18.63
N GLY A 351 8.96 10.21 -18.52
CA GLY A 351 9.08 11.24 -17.53
C GLY A 351 7.96 12.26 -17.55
N GLY A 352 8.16 13.35 -16.83
CA GLY A 352 7.18 14.40 -16.79
C GLY A 352 7.42 15.45 -15.73
N MET A 353 6.50 16.42 -15.72
CA MET A 353 6.45 17.52 -14.77
C MET A 353 5.04 17.66 -14.22
N LEU A 354 4.93 17.91 -12.93
CA LEU A 354 3.68 18.12 -12.23
C LEU A 354 3.73 19.42 -11.44
N GLY A 355 2.69 20.22 -11.56
CA GLY A 355 2.43 21.37 -10.70
C GLY A 355 1.06 21.23 -10.06
N SER A 356 0.95 21.39 -8.74
CA SER A 356 -0.35 21.41 -8.10
C SER A 356 -0.45 22.45 -6.99
N PHE A 357 -1.69 22.82 -6.72
CA PHE A 357 -2.08 23.75 -5.68
C PHE A 357 -3.17 23.13 -4.80
N TYR A 358 -3.02 23.24 -3.49
CA TYR A 358 -3.97 22.76 -2.49
C TYR A 358 -4.31 23.89 -1.53
N TYR A 359 -5.59 24.05 -1.25
CA TYR A 359 -6.14 24.95 -0.22
C TYR A 359 -7.04 24.18 0.73
N GLU A 360 -6.99 24.51 2.02
CA GLU A 360 -7.85 23.95 3.05
C GLU A 360 -8.28 25.05 4.03
N HIS A 361 -9.57 25.06 4.35
CA HIS A 361 -10.16 25.87 5.41
C HIS A 361 -10.73 24.96 6.50
N SER A 362 -10.32 25.18 7.74
CA SER A 362 -10.88 24.53 8.94
C SER A 362 -11.86 25.46 9.63
N PHE A 363 -13.13 25.06 9.74
CA PHE A 363 -14.16 25.83 10.41
C PHE A 363 -14.08 25.68 11.94
N LYS A 364 -14.76 26.56 12.68
CA LYS A 364 -14.78 26.56 14.15
C LYS A 364 -15.34 25.28 14.76
N ASP A 365 -16.21 24.59 14.05
CA ASP A 365 -16.84 23.32 14.45
C ASP A 365 -16.02 22.09 14.08
N ASN A 366 -14.76 22.28 13.67
CA ASN A 366 -13.81 21.26 13.19
C ASN A 366 -14.21 20.61 11.86
N SER A 367 -15.17 21.14 11.12
CA SER A 367 -15.39 20.75 9.74
C SER A 367 -14.30 21.35 8.84
N ILE A 368 -14.05 20.71 7.69
CA ILE A 368 -12.97 21.06 6.76
C ILE A 368 -13.54 21.16 5.36
N LEU A 369 -13.17 22.21 4.64
CA LEU A 369 -13.37 22.35 3.21
C LEU A 369 -11.98 22.38 2.56
N ALA A 370 -11.74 21.48 1.60
CA ALA A 370 -10.51 21.44 0.84
C ALA A 370 -10.76 21.60 -0.63
N SER A 371 -9.86 22.25 -1.35
CA SER A 371 -9.85 22.35 -2.80
C SER A 371 -8.45 22.06 -3.33
N TYR A 372 -8.41 21.51 -4.52
CA TYR A 372 -7.19 21.03 -5.17
C TYR A 372 -7.25 21.28 -6.66
N ALA A 373 -6.11 21.69 -7.24
CA ALA A 373 -5.95 21.84 -8.68
C ALA A 373 -4.56 21.30 -9.07
N LYS A 374 -4.49 20.54 -10.18
CA LYS A 374 -3.26 19.92 -10.68
C LYS A 374 -3.16 20.06 -12.20
N TYR A 375 -1.97 20.28 -12.67
CA TYR A 375 -1.54 20.05 -14.04
C TYR A 375 -0.38 19.05 -14.04
N ASN A 376 -0.47 18.03 -14.87
CA ASN A 376 0.58 17.04 -15.04
C ASN A 376 0.86 16.85 -16.54
N TYR A 377 2.12 17.06 -16.93
CA TYR A 377 2.65 16.73 -18.25
C TYR A 377 3.47 15.45 -18.13
N GLY A 378 3.19 14.46 -18.98
CA GLY A 378 3.95 13.22 -19.11
C GLY A 378 4.40 12.98 -20.54
N PHE A 379 5.52 12.29 -20.68
CA PHE A 379 5.99 11.77 -21.98
C PHE A 379 6.55 10.36 -21.82
N ALA A 380 6.43 9.55 -22.87
CA ALA A 380 7.08 8.26 -22.98
C ALA A 380 7.56 8.06 -24.43
N LYS A 381 8.82 7.67 -24.59
CA LYS A 381 9.44 7.35 -25.87
C LYS A 381 9.99 5.96 -25.81
N SER A 382 9.83 5.17 -26.85
CA SER A 382 10.41 3.83 -26.93
C SER A 382 10.77 3.49 -28.37
N CYS A 383 12.02 3.11 -28.57
CA CYS A 383 12.49 2.53 -29.81
C CYS A 383 13.00 1.11 -29.51
N GLN A 384 12.37 0.12 -30.11
CA GLN A 384 12.74 -1.28 -30.00
C GLN A 384 13.08 -1.82 -31.38
N VAL A 385 14.24 -2.45 -31.49
CA VAL A 385 14.72 -3.08 -32.72
C VAL A 385 15.00 -4.54 -32.40
N ASN A 386 14.50 -5.42 -33.22
CA ASN A 386 14.74 -6.84 -33.19
C ASN A 386 15.24 -7.30 -34.56
N VAL A 387 16.40 -7.93 -34.60
CA VAL A 387 17.01 -8.45 -35.85
C VAL A 387 17.18 -9.94 -35.70
N GLU A 388 16.49 -10.70 -36.52
CA GLU A 388 16.68 -12.14 -36.65
C GLU A 388 17.48 -12.47 -37.91
N GLU A 389 18.56 -13.20 -37.75
CA GLU A 389 19.48 -13.62 -38.82
C GLU A 389 19.51 -15.13 -38.91
N ASN A 390 19.22 -15.69 -40.05
CA ASN A 390 19.43 -17.10 -40.39
C ASN A 390 20.33 -17.20 -41.63
N ALA A 391 20.65 -18.40 -42.09
CA ALA A 391 21.57 -18.61 -43.21
C ALA A 391 21.12 -17.94 -44.52
N ASP A 392 19.82 -17.70 -44.69
CA ASP A 392 19.24 -17.23 -45.96
C ASP A 392 18.70 -15.77 -45.86
N ASN A 393 18.40 -15.28 -44.66
CA ASN A 393 17.67 -14.02 -44.48
C ASN A 393 18.03 -13.30 -43.18
N THR A 394 17.96 -11.98 -43.25
CA THR A 394 17.97 -11.07 -42.08
C THR A 394 16.64 -10.33 -42.01
N VAL A 395 15.88 -10.54 -40.93
CA VAL A 395 14.55 -9.96 -40.73
C VAL A 395 14.61 -8.92 -39.61
N PRO A 396 14.68 -7.61 -39.95
CA PRO A 396 14.53 -6.58 -38.96
C PRO A 396 13.06 -6.29 -38.66
N THR A 397 12.72 -6.17 -37.38
CA THR A 397 11.44 -5.64 -36.92
C THR A 397 11.68 -4.47 -35.98
N MET A 398 10.86 -3.44 -36.07
CA MET A 398 11.02 -2.22 -35.29
C MET A 398 9.69 -1.75 -34.73
N VAL A 399 9.72 -1.23 -33.53
CA VAL A 399 8.64 -0.44 -32.90
C VAL A 399 9.28 0.88 -32.44
N ASP A 400 8.74 1.99 -32.89
CA ASP A 400 9.19 3.32 -32.51
C ASP A 400 8.00 4.22 -32.26
N PHE A 401 7.82 4.65 -31.02
CA PHE A 401 6.70 5.49 -30.62
C PHE A 401 7.09 6.60 -29.64
N ASP A 402 6.33 7.67 -29.68
CA ASP A 402 6.37 8.80 -28.74
C ASP A 402 4.92 8.99 -28.23
N SER A 403 4.75 9.08 -26.90
CA SER A 403 3.48 9.36 -26.24
C SER A 403 3.63 10.61 -25.39
N ARG A 404 2.61 11.48 -25.46
CA ARG A 404 2.53 12.71 -24.65
C ARG A 404 1.18 12.79 -23.99
N ARG A 405 1.20 13.21 -22.73
CA ARG A 405 -0.02 13.34 -21.90
C ARG A 405 -0.06 14.70 -21.24
N ASP A 406 -1.20 15.39 -21.41
CA ASP A 406 -1.58 16.54 -20.61
C ASP A 406 -2.78 16.16 -19.72
N GLN A 407 -2.67 16.38 -18.42
CA GLN A 407 -3.72 16.05 -17.46
C GLN A 407 -4.01 17.25 -16.56
N TYR A 408 -5.27 17.60 -16.46
CA TYR A 408 -5.81 18.65 -15.59
C TYR A 408 -6.77 18.02 -14.61
N GLU A 409 -6.65 18.36 -13.32
CA GLU A 409 -7.56 17.87 -12.29
C GLU A 409 -7.95 19.01 -11.35
N VAL A 410 -9.24 19.04 -10.98
CA VAL A 410 -9.74 19.91 -9.91
C VAL A 410 -10.64 19.10 -9.01
N SER A 411 -10.60 19.36 -7.70
CA SER A 411 -11.52 18.74 -6.74
C SER A 411 -11.88 19.69 -5.61
N ILE A 412 -13.03 19.39 -5.00
CA ILE A 412 -13.50 20.00 -3.76
C ILE A 412 -14.03 18.90 -2.85
N ASP A 413 -13.63 18.95 -1.59
CA ASP A 413 -13.98 17.95 -0.58
C ASP A 413 -14.42 18.63 0.71
N TYR A 414 -15.48 18.12 1.31
CA TYR A 414 -15.98 18.52 2.62
C TYR A 414 -15.92 17.36 3.60
N ASP A 415 -15.44 17.62 4.81
CA ASP A 415 -15.45 16.70 5.94
C ASP A 415 -16.08 17.39 7.15
N SER A 416 -17.16 16.82 7.66
CA SER A 416 -17.84 17.39 8.85
C SER A 416 -17.03 17.31 10.12
N GLY A 417 -15.93 16.54 10.13
CA GLY A 417 -15.25 16.09 11.35
C GLY A 417 -16.12 15.13 12.16
N GLU A 418 -15.59 14.63 13.26
CA GLU A 418 -16.35 13.78 14.18
C GLU A 418 -17.42 14.58 14.91
N LYS A 419 -18.67 14.22 14.72
CA LYS A 419 -19.84 14.83 15.37
C LYS A 419 -20.60 13.78 16.17
N LYS A 420 -21.45 14.23 17.10
CA LYS A 420 -22.32 13.34 17.90
C LYS A 420 -23.21 12.43 17.02
N TYR A 421 -23.54 12.89 15.82
CA TYR A 421 -24.37 12.15 14.85
C TYR A 421 -23.55 11.36 13.82
N GLY A 422 -22.23 11.26 14.01
CA GLY A 422 -21.30 10.60 13.08
C GLY A 422 -20.50 11.58 12.22
N ASN A 423 -19.67 11.04 11.32
CA ASN A 423 -18.86 11.78 10.38
C ASN A 423 -19.48 11.69 8.97
N ILE A 424 -19.62 12.82 8.32
CA ILE A 424 -20.09 12.96 6.92
C ILE A 424 -18.94 13.51 6.09
N THR A 425 -18.57 12.83 5.01
CA THR A 425 -17.65 13.35 4.00
C THR A 425 -18.32 13.36 2.64
N SER A 426 -18.09 14.39 1.85
CA SER A 426 -18.62 14.50 0.49
C SER A 426 -17.68 15.31 -0.39
N GLY A 427 -17.76 15.12 -1.70
CA GLY A 427 -16.94 15.90 -2.61
C GLY A 427 -17.22 15.60 -4.06
N ALA A 428 -16.55 16.39 -4.92
CA ALA A 428 -16.59 16.23 -6.35
C ALA A 428 -15.22 16.49 -6.96
N SER A 429 -14.90 15.79 -8.04
CA SER A 429 -13.68 15.99 -8.82
C SER A 429 -13.96 15.90 -10.31
N MET A 430 -13.12 16.58 -11.08
CA MET A 430 -13.12 16.52 -12.53
C MET A 430 -11.67 16.42 -13.00
N GLU A 431 -11.37 15.40 -13.79
CA GLU A 431 -10.10 15.17 -14.43
C GLU A 431 -10.29 15.17 -15.95
N TYR A 432 -9.45 15.93 -16.64
CA TYR A 432 -9.40 15.95 -18.09
C TYR A 432 -8.00 15.58 -18.54
N THR A 433 -7.90 14.54 -19.39
CA THR A 433 -6.63 14.01 -19.90
C THR A 433 -6.66 14.03 -21.42
N MET A 434 -5.57 14.49 -22.04
CA MET A 434 -5.29 14.42 -23.47
C MET A 434 -4.03 13.59 -23.68
N ASP A 435 -4.16 12.48 -24.40
CA ASP A 435 -3.03 11.65 -24.84
C ASP A 435 -2.83 11.86 -26.35
N LYS A 436 -1.56 11.94 -26.77
CA LYS A 436 -1.14 11.95 -28.16
C LYS A 436 -0.06 10.91 -28.35
N ASP A 437 -0.34 9.92 -29.16
CA ASP A 437 0.54 8.79 -29.44
C ASP A 437 0.95 8.82 -30.91
N TYR A 438 2.26 8.69 -31.18
CA TYR A 438 2.86 8.71 -32.51
C TYR A 438 3.57 7.39 -32.77
N ASN A 439 3.23 6.73 -33.88
CA ASN A 439 3.91 5.54 -34.39
C ASN A 439 4.75 5.90 -35.60
N TYR A 440 6.07 5.93 -35.44
CA TYR A 440 7.00 6.36 -36.51
C TYR A 440 7.38 5.25 -37.49
N VAL A 441 7.03 3.99 -37.19
CA VAL A 441 7.27 2.87 -38.11
C VAL A 441 6.28 2.84 -39.27
N ALA A 442 5.07 3.37 -39.04
CA ALA A 442 4.05 3.52 -40.08
C ALA A 442 4.43 4.63 -41.08
N THR A 443 4.09 4.42 -42.35
CA THR A 443 4.32 5.42 -43.43
C THR A 443 3.03 5.65 -44.18
N PRO A 444 2.33 6.80 -43.99
CA PRO A 444 2.72 7.95 -43.13
C PRO A 444 2.68 7.60 -41.64
N THR A 445 3.38 8.40 -40.81
CA THR A 445 3.34 8.30 -39.36
C THR A 445 1.89 8.29 -38.86
N GLU A 446 1.55 7.29 -38.06
CA GLU A 446 0.23 7.23 -37.42
C GLU A 446 0.22 8.09 -36.16
N GLU A 447 -0.83 8.92 -36.05
CA GLU A 447 -1.09 9.75 -34.87
C GLU A 447 -2.43 9.35 -34.29
N LEU A 448 -2.50 9.08 -32.97
CA LEU A 448 -3.71 8.75 -32.25
C LEU A 448 -3.94 9.76 -31.14
N HIS A 449 -5.11 10.36 -31.13
CA HIS A 449 -5.53 11.25 -30.05
C HIS A 449 -6.58 10.58 -29.16
N THR A 450 -6.32 10.57 -27.87
CA THR A 450 -7.32 10.12 -26.87
C THR A 450 -7.58 11.25 -25.88
N LYS A 451 -8.86 11.60 -25.72
CA LYS A 451 -9.32 12.57 -24.72
C LYS A 451 -10.20 11.86 -23.71
N ARG A 452 -9.95 12.07 -22.44
CA ARG A 452 -10.75 11.48 -21.36
C ARG A 452 -11.23 12.55 -20.40
N LEU A 453 -12.55 12.59 -20.17
CA LEU A 453 -13.15 13.38 -19.11
C LEU A 453 -13.68 12.41 -18.05
N ASN A 454 -13.21 12.55 -16.83
CA ASN A 454 -13.58 11.74 -15.70
C ASN A 454 -14.10 12.66 -14.59
N SER A 455 -15.43 12.68 -14.42
CA SER A 455 -16.10 13.46 -13.38
C SER A 455 -16.63 12.50 -12.31
N PHE A 456 -16.43 12.83 -11.04
CA PHE A 456 -16.82 11.99 -9.93
C PHE A 456 -17.42 12.82 -8.81
N ALA A 457 -18.51 12.33 -8.21
CA ALA A 457 -19.09 12.89 -7.00
C ALA A 457 -19.40 11.77 -6.01
N TYR A 458 -19.24 12.05 -4.71
CA TYR A 458 -19.45 11.06 -3.66
C TYR A 458 -19.99 11.65 -2.37
N ALA A 459 -20.60 10.79 -1.55
CA ALA A 459 -20.91 11.05 -0.15
C ALA A 459 -20.64 9.79 0.69
N SER A 460 -20.22 9.98 1.93
CA SER A 460 -19.92 8.93 2.88
C SER A 460 -20.43 9.30 4.25
N TYR A 461 -20.85 8.30 5.00
CA TYR A 461 -21.26 8.44 6.39
C TYR A 461 -20.63 7.32 7.22
N ALA A 462 -20.05 7.67 8.38
CA ALA A 462 -19.47 6.74 9.33
C ALA A 462 -19.92 7.07 10.74
N ASN A 463 -20.26 6.03 11.52
CA ASN A 463 -20.66 6.18 12.91
C ASN A 463 -20.42 4.89 13.70
N GLY A 464 -20.68 4.92 15.03
CA GLY A 464 -20.63 3.78 15.92
C GLY A 464 -21.77 3.79 16.93
N ILE A 465 -22.30 2.61 17.25
CA ILE A 465 -23.30 2.40 18.30
C ILE A 465 -22.76 1.33 19.25
N GLY A 466 -22.36 1.75 20.45
CA GLY A 466 -21.71 0.85 21.42
C GLY A 466 -20.41 0.26 20.86
N LYS A 467 -20.38 -1.06 20.65
CA LYS A 467 -19.23 -1.79 20.10
C LYS A 467 -19.34 -2.09 18.61
N LEU A 468 -20.38 -1.60 17.96
CA LEU A 468 -20.62 -1.77 16.55
C LEU A 468 -20.32 -0.46 15.82
N TYR A 469 -19.40 -0.53 14.84
CA TYR A 469 -19.01 0.59 13.99
C TYR A 469 -19.38 0.29 12.55
N TYR A 470 -19.87 1.29 11.83
CA TYR A 470 -20.28 1.11 10.44
C TYR A 470 -19.93 2.32 9.57
N MET A 471 -19.70 2.06 8.31
CA MET A 471 -19.50 3.07 7.28
C MET A 471 -20.25 2.67 6.02
N ALA A 472 -20.87 3.65 5.37
CA ALA A 472 -21.43 3.52 4.03
C ALA A 472 -20.97 4.71 3.19
N SER A 473 -20.56 4.42 1.97
CA SER A 473 -20.10 5.43 1.01
C SER A 473 -20.63 5.10 -0.37
N ALA A 474 -21.14 6.11 -1.08
CA ALA A 474 -21.58 5.98 -2.44
C ALA A 474 -21.07 7.14 -3.28
N GLY A 475 -20.72 6.86 -4.51
CA GLY A 475 -20.31 7.84 -5.50
C GLY A 475 -20.71 7.43 -6.90
N VAL A 476 -20.73 8.38 -7.80
CA VAL A 476 -21.01 8.18 -9.22
C VAL A 476 -19.90 8.79 -10.05
N GLN A 477 -19.38 8.02 -10.98
CA GLN A 477 -18.39 8.43 -11.95
C GLN A 477 -19.04 8.55 -13.33
N LEU A 478 -18.82 9.69 -13.98
CA LEU A 478 -19.10 9.90 -15.40
C LEU A 478 -17.77 9.90 -16.14
N LEU A 479 -17.53 8.88 -16.97
CA LEU A 479 -16.34 8.75 -17.79
C LEU A 479 -16.71 8.90 -19.26
N SER A 480 -16.15 9.90 -19.93
CA SER A 480 -16.24 10.06 -21.37
C SER A 480 -14.85 9.85 -21.98
N ILE A 481 -14.75 8.93 -22.92
CA ILE A 481 -13.51 8.63 -23.68
C ILE A 481 -13.82 8.97 -25.13
N SER A 482 -12.97 9.80 -25.74
CA SER A 482 -13.05 10.17 -27.17
C SER A 482 -11.70 9.84 -27.79
N THR A 483 -11.71 8.99 -28.80
CA THR A 483 -10.60 8.72 -29.70
C THR A 483 -10.86 9.39 -31.06
N ASP A 484 -9.93 9.30 -31.99
CA ASP A 484 -10.16 9.77 -33.37
C ASP A 484 -11.26 8.95 -34.09
N ALA A 485 -11.54 7.74 -33.62
CA ALA A 485 -12.50 6.81 -34.20
C ALA A 485 -13.92 6.91 -33.60
N ASP A 486 -14.03 7.15 -32.28
CA ASP A 486 -15.33 7.05 -31.57
C ASP A 486 -15.33 7.85 -30.26
N LYS A 487 -16.54 8.09 -29.74
CA LYS A 487 -16.76 8.67 -28.42
C LYS A 487 -17.71 7.82 -27.61
N THR A 488 -17.26 7.37 -26.45
CA THR A 488 -18.05 6.58 -25.49
C THR A 488 -18.25 7.33 -24.18
N THR A 489 -19.38 7.11 -23.53
CA THR A 489 -19.68 7.71 -22.23
C THR A 489 -20.26 6.64 -21.30
N HIS A 490 -19.73 6.54 -20.09
CA HIS A 490 -20.09 5.52 -19.13
C HIS A 490 -20.41 6.11 -17.77
N TRP A 491 -21.55 5.74 -17.21
CA TRP A 491 -21.87 5.97 -15.82
C TRP A 491 -21.46 4.75 -15.01
N ARG A 492 -20.71 4.97 -13.93
CA ARG A 492 -20.20 3.90 -13.08
C ARG A 492 -20.41 4.23 -11.59
N PRO A 493 -21.17 3.40 -10.86
CA PRO A 493 -21.29 3.55 -9.43
C PRO A 493 -20.01 3.11 -8.73
N LYS A 494 -19.71 3.74 -7.61
CA LYS A 494 -18.69 3.31 -6.64
C LYS A 494 -19.35 3.28 -5.27
N VAL A 495 -19.28 2.13 -4.63
CA VAL A 495 -19.91 1.92 -3.32
C VAL A 495 -18.91 1.23 -2.41
N SER A 496 -18.85 1.62 -1.15
CA SER A 496 -18.21 0.83 -0.11
C SER A 496 -19.06 0.83 1.15
N ALA A 497 -19.03 -0.29 1.86
CA ALA A 497 -19.67 -0.43 3.15
C ALA A 497 -18.83 -1.30 4.06
N SER A 498 -18.83 -1.00 5.34
CA SER A 498 -18.19 -1.84 6.36
C SER A 498 -19.01 -1.93 7.61
N LEU A 499 -18.89 -3.07 8.26
CA LEU A 499 -19.43 -3.36 9.58
C LEU A 499 -18.29 -3.93 10.42
N THR A 500 -17.95 -3.27 11.51
CA THR A 500 -16.90 -3.69 12.43
C THR A 500 -17.48 -3.88 13.80
N TRP A 501 -17.36 -5.08 14.33
CA TRP A 501 -17.86 -5.44 15.64
C TRP A 501 -16.70 -5.73 16.59
N GLN A 502 -16.57 -4.92 17.62
CA GLN A 502 -15.61 -5.11 18.70
C GLN A 502 -16.21 -6.10 19.72
N LEU A 503 -15.66 -7.28 19.77
CA LEU A 503 -16.03 -8.34 20.68
C LEU A 503 -15.22 -8.27 22.00
N PRO A 504 -15.62 -8.94 23.07
CA PRO A 504 -14.85 -9.04 24.32
C PRO A 504 -13.44 -9.62 24.06
N HIS A 505 -12.52 -9.44 25.02
CA HIS A 505 -11.16 -10.01 25.01
C HIS A 505 -10.33 -9.64 23.76
N GLN A 506 -10.37 -8.38 23.35
CA GLN A 506 -9.58 -7.83 22.22
C GLN A 506 -9.80 -8.59 20.89
N GLN A 507 -11.04 -8.95 20.63
CA GLN A 507 -11.45 -9.55 19.38
C GLN A 507 -12.16 -8.51 18.50
N VAL A 508 -11.95 -8.56 17.19
CA VAL A 508 -12.62 -7.70 16.22
C VAL A 508 -13.07 -8.55 15.04
N LEU A 509 -14.35 -8.47 14.71
CA LEU A 509 -14.91 -9.03 13.47
C LEU A 509 -15.23 -7.88 12.53
N ARG A 510 -14.73 -7.97 11.29
CA ARG A 510 -15.01 -6.98 10.25
C ARG A 510 -15.53 -7.65 8.99
N ALA A 511 -16.63 -7.14 8.48
CA ALA A 511 -17.14 -7.45 7.15
C ALA A 511 -17.12 -6.19 6.31
N SER A 512 -16.70 -6.29 5.06
CA SER A 512 -16.71 -5.16 4.14
C SER A 512 -17.09 -5.59 2.72
N TYR A 513 -17.66 -4.64 2.00
CA TYR A 513 -18.03 -4.75 0.60
C TYR A 513 -17.58 -3.50 -0.13
N TYR A 514 -17.04 -3.66 -1.33
CA TYR A 514 -16.92 -2.56 -2.25
C TYR A 514 -17.26 -2.94 -3.69
N LEU A 515 -17.79 -1.95 -4.41
CA LEU A 515 -18.02 -1.95 -5.84
C LEU A 515 -17.23 -0.79 -6.42
N THR A 516 -16.34 -1.09 -7.35
CA THR A 516 -15.52 -0.09 -8.04
C THR A 516 -15.34 -0.48 -9.51
N ASN A 517 -14.56 0.29 -10.25
CA ASN A 517 -14.18 -0.03 -11.60
C ASN A 517 -12.69 0.22 -11.84
N ARG A 518 -12.12 -0.47 -12.82
CA ARG A 518 -10.76 -0.24 -13.33
C ARG A 518 -10.87 0.19 -14.80
N LEU A 519 -10.20 1.29 -15.12
CA LEU A 519 -10.15 1.79 -16.50
C LEU A 519 -9.23 0.91 -17.35
N PRO A 520 -9.45 0.83 -18.68
CA PRO A 520 -8.47 0.27 -19.60
C PRO A 520 -7.15 1.04 -19.52
N GLU A 521 -6.05 0.32 -19.61
CA GLU A 521 -4.70 0.92 -19.72
C GLU A 521 -4.53 1.53 -21.12
N THR A 522 -3.67 2.55 -21.25
CA THR A 522 -3.44 3.20 -22.55
C THR A 522 -2.91 2.19 -23.57
N SER A 523 -1.98 1.30 -23.17
CA SER A 523 -1.48 0.21 -24.02
C SER A 523 -2.58 -0.73 -24.55
N GLN A 524 -3.62 -0.95 -23.76
CA GLN A 524 -4.78 -1.77 -24.19
C GLN A 524 -5.69 -1.06 -25.21
N LEU A 525 -5.63 0.28 -25.26
CA LEU A 525 -6.42 1.10 -26.19
C LEU A 525 -5.66 1.42 -27.49
N THR A 526 -4.33 1.26 -27.51
CA THR A 526 -3.45 1.59 -28.63
C THR A 526 -3.65 0.64 -29.80
N ALA A 527 -4.19 1.12 -30.90
CA ALA A 527 -4.64 0.28 -32.01
C ALA A 527 -3.50 -0.23 -32.93
N TYR A 528 -2.28 0.26 -32.81
CA TYR A 528 -1.15 -0.19 -33.61
C TYR A 528 -0.31 -1.26 -32.92
N ASN A 529 0.48 -2.01 -33.71
CA ASN A 529 1.34 -3.09 -33.19
C ASN A 529 2.45 -2.55 -32.29
N THR A 530 2.54 -3.09 -31.08
CA THR A 530 3.58 -2.77 -30.08
C THR A 530 4.62 -3.88 -29.90
N SER A 531 4.59 -4.93 -30.69
CA SER A 531 5.52 -6.07 -30.63
C SER A 531 6.56 -6.05 -31.74
N THR A 532 7.80 -6.38 -31.41
CA THR A 532 8.87 -6.64 -32.37
C THR A 532 9.03 -8.12 -32.73
N ASN A 533 8.12 -8.98 -32.27
CA ASN A 533 8.15 -10.40 -32.62
C ASN A 533 7.52 -10.61 -34.00
N PRO A 534 8.22 -11.17 -35.00
CA PRO A 534 7.67 -11.34 -36.34
C PRO A 534 6.50 -12.35 -36.41
N TRP A 535 6.34 -13.22 -35.42
CA TRP A 535 5.25 -14.19 -35.33
C TRP A 535 4.05 -13.71 -34.53
N TYR A 536 4.23 -12.62 -33.79
CA TYR A 536 3.28 -12.22 -32.77
C TYR A 536 3.15 -10.71 -32.68
N ARG A 537 1.99 -10.19 -33.01
CA ARG A 537 1.64 -8.78 -32.88
C ARG A 537 0.81 -8.56 -31.64
N ILE A 538 0.92 -7.36 -31.06
CA ILE A 538 0.08 -6.92 -29.94
C ILE A 538 -0.58 -5.62 -30.39
N GLU A 539 -1.90 -5.65 -30.50
CA GLU A 539 -2.72 -4.53 -30.94
C GLU A 539 -3.80 -4.27 -29.89
N GLY A 540 -3.90 -3.04 -29.40
CA GLY A 540 -4.95 -2.64 -28.46
C GLY A 540 -6.33 -2.56 -29.13
N ASN A 541 -7.34 -2.28 -28.31
CA ASN A 541 -8.71 -2.12 -28.73
C ASN A 541 -9.28 -0.80 -28.15
N PRO A 542 -9.51 0.23 -28.97
CA PRO A 542 -10.01 1.54 -28.50
C PRO A 542 -11.45 1.50 -27.97
N TYR A 543 -12.19 0.41 -28.20
CA TYR A 543 -13.59 0.25 -27.76
C TYR A 543 -13.74 -0.41 -26.40
N LEU A 544 -12.67 -0.57 -25.66
CA LEU A 544 -12.74 -1.17 -24.33
C LEU A 544 -13.50 -0.29 -23.34
N VAL A 545 -14.29 -0.96 -22.49
CA VAL A 545 -15.05 -0.30 -21.42
C VAL A 545 -14.45 -0.62 -20.04
N PRO A 546 -14.67 0.21 -19.01
CA PRO A 546 -14.17 -0.07 -17.66
C PRO A 546 -14.67 -1.39 -17.10
N VAL A 547 -13.76 -2.13 -16.45
CA VAL A 547 -14.05 -3.38 -15.73
C VAL A 547 -14.75 -3.07 -14.42
N MET A 548 -15.85 -3.74 -14.11
CA MET A 548 -16.52 -3.63 -12.80
C MET A 548 -15.95 -4.66 -11.83
N ILE A 549 -15.59 -4.22 -10.65
CA ILE A 549 -14.96 -5.01 -9.60
C ILE A 549 -15.85 -4.98 -8.35
N GLN A 550 -16.23 -6.15 -7.87
CA GLN A 550 -16.90 -6.36 -6.59
C GLN A 550 -15.98 -7.13 -5.68
N ASN A 551 -15.94 -6.74 -4.42
CA ASN A 551 -15.16 -7.44 -3.39
C ASN A 551 -16.00 -7.57 -2.12
N ILE A 552 -15.88 -8.71 -1.46
CA ILE A 552 -16.40 -8.99 -0.13
C ILE A 552 -15.23 -9.50 0.71
N ASP A 553 -14.94 -8.82 1.83
CA ASP A 553 -13.93 -9.26 2.79
C ASP A 553 -14.58 -9.60 4.14
N LEU A 554 -14.08 -10.66 4.76
CA LEU A 554 -14.38 -11.03 6.12
C LEU A 554 -13.07 -11.24 6.88
N LYS A 555 -12.90 -10.54 8.01
CA LYS A 555 -11.68 -10.58 8.83
C LYS A 555 -12.03 -10.76 10.28
N TYR A 556 -11.31 -11.65 10.95
CA TYR A 556 -11.37 -11.84 12.39
C TYR A 556 -9.99 -11.66 12.99
N ASP A 557 -9.86 -10.74 13.93
CA ASP A 557 -8.64 -10.40 14.65
C ASP A 557 -8.77 -10.77 16.12
N LYS A 558 -7.71 -11.34 16.69
CA LYS A 558 -7.58 -11.61 18.12
C LYS A 558 -6.18 -11.28 18.60
N SER A 559 -6.09 -10.50 19.69
CA SER A 559 -4.84 -10.27 20.40
C SER A 559 -4.79 -11.07 21.69
N ILE A 560 -3.66 -11.74 21.94
CA ILE A 560 -3.41 -12.55 23.14
C ILE A 560 -2.00 -12.25 23.62
N GLY A 561 -1.85 -11.44 24.66
CA GLY A 561 -0.52 -10.98 25.11
C GLY A 561 0.26 -10.28 24.01
N ASP A 562 1.41 -10.84 23.65
CA ASP A 562 2.27 -10.32 22.57
C ASP A 562 1.92 -10.89 21.19
N PHE A 563 0.94 -11.76 21.09
CA PHE A 563 0.47 -12.33 19.82
C PHE A 563 -0.73 -11.57 19.27
N MET A 564 -0.74 -11.43 17.96
CA MET A 564 -1.92 -11.05 17.18
C MET A 564 -2.15 -12.13 16.14
N ILE A 565 -3.38 -12.63 16.06
CA ILE A 565 -3.83 -13.63 15.10
C ILE A 565 -4.94 -13.02 14.26
N ARG A 566 -4.82 -13.12 12.94
CA ARG A 566 -5.87 -12.77 11.98
C ARG A 566 -6.22 -13.98 11.14
N VAL A 567 -7.51 -14.22 10.96
CA VAL A 567 -8.04 -15.11 9.92
C VAL A 567 -8.91 -14.27 8.99
N TYR A 568 -8.74 -14.47 7.70
CA TYR A 568 -9.44 -13.66 6.71
C TYR A 568 -9.83 -14.45 5.47
N SER A 569 -10.85 -13.96 4.80
CA SER A 569 -11.26 -14.42 3.47
C SER A 569 -11.68 -13.22 2.63
N SER A 570 -11.31 -13.24 1.36
CA SER A 570 -11.71 -12.24 0.38
C SER A 570 -12.32 -12.95 -0.85
N HIS A 571 -13.39 -12.38 -1.37
CA HIS A 571 -14.04 -12.85 -2.57
C HIS A 571 -14.17 -11.70 -3.57
N ASN A 572 -13.50 -11.83 -4.70
CA ASN A 572 -13.46 -10.85 -5.79
C ASN A 572 -14.23 -11.36 -7.00
N ARG A 573 -15.03 -10.50 -7.60
CA ARG A 573 -15.70 -10.77 -8.89
C ARG A 573 -15.50 -9.60 -9.84
N TYR A 574 -14.90 -9.90 -10.99
CA TYR A 574 -14.72 -8.93 -12.07
C TYR A 574 -15.68 -9.26 -13.20
N ASN A 575 -16.49 -8.27 -13.58
CA ASN A 575 -17.41 -8.38 -14.70
C ASN A 575 -16.91 -7.50 -15.86
N LYS A 576 -17.09 -7.98 -17.09
CA LYS A 576 -16.53 -7.37 -18.30
C LYS A 576 -15.02 -7.16 -18.16
N MET A 577 -14.32 -8.17 -17.59
CA MET A 577 -12.88 -8.15 -17.47
C MET A 577 -12.28 -8.00 -18.87
N ILE A 578 -11.27 -7.13 -18.98
CA ILE A 578 -10.47 -7.03 -20.18
C ILE A 578 -9.59 -8.29 -20.24
N GLU A 579 -9.83 -9.09 -21.24
CA GLU A 579 -9.04 -10.30 -21.50
C GLU A 579 -8.31 -10.17 -22.83
N SER A 580 -7.10 -10.72 -22.87
CA SER A 580 -6.40 -10.93 -24.13
C SER A 580 -7.06 -12.09 -24.88
N TYR A 581 -7.14 -11.97 -26.19
CA TYR A 581 -7.47 -13.06 -27.08
C TYR A 581 -6.57 -13.00 -28.32
N VAL A 582 -6.38 -14.12 -28.98
CA VAL A 582 -5.56 -14.20 -30.18
C VAL A 582 -6.42 -14.55 -31.38
N ARG A 583 -6.16 -13.86 -32.49
CA ARG A 583 -6.62 -14.20 -33.83
C ARG A 583 -5.43 -14.46 -34.73
N THR A 584 -5.61 -15.23 -35.77
CA THR A 584 -4.57 -15.50 -36.77
C THR A 584 -4.91 -14.79 -38.07
N GLU A 585 -3.98 -13.98 -38.56
CA GLU A 585 -4.07 -13.32 -39.85
C GLU A 585 -2.73 -13.52 -40.58
N ASP A 586 -2.75 -14.01 -41.80
CA ASP A 586 -1.55 -14.27 -42.63
C ASP A 586 -0.44 -15.04 -41.91
N ASN A 587 -0.80 -16.09 -41.16
CA ASN A 587 0.10 -16.86 -40.28
C ASN A 587 0.77 -16.11 -39.14
N ILE A 588 0.37 -14.86 -38.87
CA ILE A 588 0.81 -14.06 -37.75
C ILE A 588 -0.26 -14.17 -36.65
N GLN A 589 0.17 -14.39 -35.43
CA GLN A 589 -0.71 -14.38 -34.28
C GLN A 589 -0.87 -12.93 -33.81
N ILE A 590 -2.12 -12.46 -33.69
CA ILE A 590 -2.43 -11.11 -33.24
C ILE A 590 -3.14 -11.19 -31.90
N GLU A 591 -2.46 -10.80 -30.84
CA GLU A 591 -3.07 -10.57 -29.52
C GLU A 591 -3.81 -9.23 -29.53
N SER A 592 -5.03 -9.25 -29.10
CA SER A 592 -5.81 -8.04 -28.87
C SER A 592 -6.66 -8.19 -27.60
N TYR A 593 -7.44 -7.17 -27.26
CA TYR A 593 -8.16 -7.10 -26.00
C TYR A 593 -9.67 -6.97 -26.22
N ARG A 594 -10.48 -7.55 -25.33
CA ARG A 594 -11.94 -7.45 -25.36
C ARG A 594 -12.54 -7.50 -23.96
N ASN A 595 -13.72 -6.90 -23.76
CA ASN A 595 -14.47 -6.93 -22.51
C ASN A 595 -15.45 -8.13 -22.47
N ASN A 596 -14.96 -9.32 -22.53
CA ASN A 596 -15.79 -10.54 -22.49
C ASN A 596 -15.45 -11.45 -21.29
N GLY A 597 -14.45 -11.05 -20.50
CA GLY A 597 -13.95 -11.86 -19.39
C GLY A 597 -14.81 -11.75 -18.14
N THR A 598 -14.85 -12.85 -17.40
CA THR A 598 -15.23 -12.90 -16.00
C THR A 598 -14.09 -13.48 -15.19
N TYR A 599 -13.83 -12.90 -14.04
CA TYR A 599 -12.88 -13.43 -13.07
C TYR A 599 -13.55 -13.54 -11.72
N ILE A 600 -13.33 -14.66 -11.06
CA ILE A 600 -13.71 -14.89 -9.68
C ILE A 600 -12.47 -15.36 -8.93
N GLY A 601 -12.01 -14.57 -8.00
CA GLY A 601 -10.91 -14.90 -7.08
C GLY A 601 -11.44 -15.04 -5.66
N THR A 602 -11.06 -16.10 -4.98
CA THR A 602 -11.37 -16.30 -3.57
C THR A 602 -10.08 -16.66 -2.86
N ASN A 603 -9.81 -16.02 -1.75
CA ASN A 603 -8.71 -16.43 -0.89
C ASN A 603 -9.18 -16.68 0.54
N VAL A 604 -8.43 -17.53 1.24
CA VAL A 604 -8.53 -17.75 2.68
C VAL A 604 -7.12 -17.75 3.23
N GLY A 605 -6.89 -16.96 4.26
CA GLY A 605 -5.57 -16.83 4.84
C GLY A 605 -5.58 -16.68 6.34
N SER A 606 -4.40 -16.86 6.91
CA SER A 606 -4.12 -16.54 8.30
C SER A 606 -2.81 -15.76 8.41
N TYR A 607 -2.77 -14.88 9.39
CA TYR A 607 -1.60 -14.09 9.74
C TYR A 607 -1.39 -14.17 11.25
N ILE A 608 -0.17 -14.44 11.66
CA ILE A 608 0.24 -14.46 13.06
C ILE A 608 1.40 -13.51 13.22
N SER A 609 1.35 -12.63 14.19
CA SER A 609 2.46 -11.77 14.56
C SER A 609 2.75 -11.89 16.04
N TYR A 610 4.03 -12.00 16.39
CA TYR A 610 4.57 -12.00 17.75
C TYR A 610 5.44 -10.78 17.96
N ARG A 611 5.33 -10.13 19.15
CA ARG A 611 6.04 -8.90 19.47
C ARG A 611 6.46 -8.85 20.91
N ALA A 612 7.68 -9.31 21.15
CA ALA A 612 8.40 -9.00 22.36
C ALA A 612 9.13 -7.65 22.22
N LYS A 613 9.66 -7.14 23.32
CA LYS A 613 10.34 -5.83 23.42
C LYS A 613 11.45 -5.63 22.37
N SER A 614 12.26 -6.65 22.13
CA SER A 614 13.39 -6.63 21.17
C SER A 614 13.22 -7.53 19.97
N PHE A 615 12.21 -8.39 19.95
CA PHE A 615 11.98 -9.38 18.89
C PHE A 615 10.57 -9.25 18.33
N LYS A 616 10.47 -9.20 17.00
CA LYS A 616 9.20 -9.13 16.26
C LYS A 616 9.28 -10.15 15.14
N ALA A 617 8.27 -10.98 15.02
CA ALA A 617 8.15 -11.92 13.91
C ALA A 617 6.70 -11.94 13.43
N SER A 618 6.51 -12.15 12.14
CA SER A 618 5.20 -12.41 11.57
C SER A 618 5.28 -13.45 10.47
N PHE A 619 4.21 -14.19 10.33
CA PHE A 619 4.06 -15.20 9.29
C PHE A 619 2.63 -15.17 8.79
N SER A 620 2.46 -15.30 7.46
CA SER A 620 1.16 -15.48 6.83
C SER A 620 1.19 -16.64 5.85
N VAL A 621 0.06 -17.31 5.76
CA VAL A 621 -0.24 -18.30 4.73
C VAL A 621 -1.58 -17.94 4.13
N GLU A 622 -1.64 -17.97 2.81
CA GLU A 622 -2.85 -17.72 2.04
C GLU A 622 -3.00 -18.78 0.96
N TYR A 623 -4.20 -19.32 0.85
CA TYR A 623 -4.60 -20.18 -0.25
C TYR A 623 -5.56 -19.44 -1.15
N ASN A 624 -5.26 -19.41 -2.44
CA ASN A 624 -5.97 -18.67 -3.48
C ASN A 624 -6.65 -19.63 -4.45
N TRP A 625 -7.87 -19.29 -4.90
CA TRP A 625 -8.59 -19.93 -5.99
C TRP A 625 -8.98 -18.89 -7.03
N ASP A 626 -8.42 -19.04 -8.22
CA ASP A 626 -8.71 -18.15 -9.34
C ASP A 626 -9.49 -18.89 -10.43
N LYS A 627 -10.58 -18.30 -10.89
CA LYS A 627 -11.42 -18.81 -11.98
C LYS A 627 -11.61 -17.75 -13.05
N TYR A 628 -11.24 -18.08 -14.27
CA TYR A 628 -11.38 -17.21 -15.45
C TYR A 628 -12.39 -17.82 -16.43
N ASN A 629 -13.34 -17.02 -16.94
CA ASN A 629 -14.23 -17.34 -18.04
C ASN A 629 -14.87 -18.74 -18.01
N GLY A 630 -15.34 -19.17 -16.85
CA GLY A 630 -15.95 -20.50 -16.70
C GLY A 630 -14.98 -21.68 -16.70
N GLN A 631 -13.64 -21.44 -16.83
CA GLN A 631 -12.63 -22.50 -16.68
C GLN A 631 -12.70 -23.10 -15.27
N SER A 632 -12.05 -24.26 -15.06
CA SER A 632 -11.88 -24.82 -13.73
C SER A 632 -11.06 -23.87 -12.85
N ALA A 633 -11.43 -23.77 -11.57
CA ALA A 633 -10.68 -22.95 -10.62
C ALA A 633 -9.27 -23.51 -10.42
N LYS A 634 -8.26 -22.62 -10.39
CA LYS A 634 -6.85 -22.94 -10.22
C LYS A 634 -6.40 -22.47 -8.84
N GLY A 635 -5.85 -23.36 -8.03
CA GLY A 635 -5.38 -23.08 -6.67
C GLY A 635 -3.90 -22.83 -6.61
N TYR A 636 -3.47 -21.92 -5.71
CA TYR A 636 -2.07 -21.68 -5.39
C TYR A 636 -1.91 -21.15 -3.96
N VAL A 637 -0.67 -21.21 -3.44
CA VAL A 637 -0.33 -20.83 -2.07
C VAL A 637 0.66 -19.67 -2.08
N ASP A 638 0.43 -18.72 -1.18
CA ASP A 638 1.35 -17.64 -0.84
C ASP A 638 1.79 -17.77 0.61
N LEU A 639 3.09 -17.67 0.86
CA LEU A 639 3.71 -17.65 2.19
C LEU A 639 4.53 -16.40 2.34
N ASN A 640 4.35 -15.68 3.46
CA ASN A 640 5.17 -14.51 3.77
C ASN A 640 5.70 -14.61 5.21
N GLY A 641 6.96 -14.32 5.38
CA GLY A 641 7.64 -14.31 6.68
C GLY A 641 8.44 -13.03 6.88
N HIS A 642 8.42 -12.52 8.09
CA HIS A 642 9.17 -11.33 8.47
C HIS A 642 9.70 -11.49 9.88
N VAL A 643 10.99 -11.18 10.08
CA VAL A 643 11.65 -11.20 11.39
C VAL A 643 12.44 -9.92 11.57
N ARG A 644 12.35 -9.36 12.76
CA ARG A 644 13.19 -8.26 13.22
C ARG A 644 13.65 -8.52 14.65
N TRP A 645 14.94 -8.38 14.88
CA TRP A 645 15.57 -8.52 16.19
C TRP A 645 16.43 -7.29 16.49
N ASP A 646 16.04 -6.52 17.51
CA ASP A 646 16.75 -5.33 17.98
C ASP A 646 17.69 -5.70 19.14
N PHE A 647 18.98 -5.39 19.04
CA PHE A 647 20.00 -5.64 20.06
C PHE A 647 20.96 -4.45 20.23
N GLY A 648 20.64 -3.60 21.18
CA GLY A 648 21.39 -2.37 21.43
C GLY A 648 21.27 -1.38 20.28
N LYS A 649 22.42 -1.02 19.68
CA LYS A 649 22.50 -0.14 18.51
C LYS A 649 22.31 -0.87 17.18
N PHE A 650 22.19 -2.19 17.19
CA PHE A 650 22.05 -3.00 16.01
C PHE A 650 20.64 -3.56 15.89
N PHE A 651 20.23 -3.89 14.69
CA PHE A 651 19.08 -4.75 14.44
C PHE A 651 19.30 -5.63 13.22
N LEU A 652 18.78 -6.84 13.32
CA LEU A 652 18.65 -7.78 12.21
C LEU A 652 17.24 -7.69 11.65
N TYR A 653 17.14 -7.67 10.34
CA TYR A 653 15.87 -7.68 9.61
C TYR A 653 15.94 -8.75 8.53
N SER A 654 14.89 -9.55 8.40
CA SER A 654 14.77 -10.52 7.31
C SER A 654 13.33 -10.63 6.83
N THR A 655 13.17 -10.75 5.51
CA THR A 655 11.90 -11.09 4.87
C THR A 655 12.07 -12.31 3.99
N PHE A 656 10.99 -13.07 3.90
CA PHE A 656 10.88 -14.24 3.05
C PHE A 656 9.48 -14.28 2.48
N ASP A 657 9.38 -14.25 1.15
CA ASP A 657 8.11 -14.38 0.44
C ASP A 657 8.25 -15.51 -0.57
N TRP A 658 7.29 -16.42 -0.55
CA TRP A 658 7.23 -17.56 -1.45
C TRP A 658 5.82 -17.72 -2.01
N LYS A 659 5.76 -17.92 -3.30
CA LYS A 659 4.56 -18.23 -4.05
C LYS A 659 4.88 -19.39 -4.98
N ASN A 660 4.00 -20.38 -5.07
CA ASN A 660 4.25 -21.47 -5.99
C ASN A 660 3.86 -21.13 -7.43
N LYS A 661 2.71 -20.48 -7.62
CA LYS A 661 2.19 -20.11 -8.94
C LYS A 661 1.41 -18.80 -8.91
N SER A 662 1.24 -18.18 -10.06
CA SER A 662 0.24 -17.13 -10.28
C SER A 662 -0.42 -17.35 -11.64
N TYR A 663 -1.68 -16.92 -11.80
CA TYR A 663 -2.48 -17.16 -12.98
C TYR A 663 -3.02 -15.86 -13.58
N THR A 664 -3.16 -15.87 -14.91
CA THR A 664 -3.97 -14.92 -15.68
C THR A 664 -4.99 -15.69 -16.52
N ALA A 665 -5.78 -15.01 -17.34
CA ALA A 665 -6.75 -15.64 -18.22
C ALA A 665 -6.13 -16.64 -19.22
N ILE A 666 -4.92 -16.35 -19.71
CA ILE A 666 -4.24 -17.07 -20.81
C ILE A 666 -2.85 -17.60 -20.44
N SER A 667 -2.34 -17.27 -19.25
CA SER A 667 -0.99 -17.64 -18.84
C SER A 667 -0.91 -17.97 -17.36
N HIS A 668 0.17 -18.62 -16.98
CA HIS A 668 0.56 -18.78 -15.59
C HIS A 668 2.07 -18.68 -15.42
N THR A 669 2.48 -18.30 -14.21
CA THR A 669 3.89 -18.26 -13.81
C THR A 669 4.12 -19.30 -12.73
N GLU A 670 5.12 -20.14 -12.90
CA GLU A 670 5.64 -21.06 -11.88
C GLU A 670 6.90 -20.47 -11.27
N TYR A 671 6.92 -20.32 -9.96
CA TYR A 671 8.06 -19.82 -9.21
C TYR A 671 8.85 -21.00 -8.63
N HIS A 672 10.12 -21.10 -8.99
CA HIS A 672 10.99 -22.24 -8.58
C HIS A 672 11.74 -21.94 -7.27
N ASN A 673 11.78 -20.67 -6.85
CA ASN A 673 12.48 -20.20 -5.66
C ASN A 673 11.60 -19.14 -4.97
N PRO A 674 11.90 -18.77 -3.71
CA PRO A 674 11.25 -17.64 -3.08
C PRO A 674 11.24 -16.41 -3.99
N THR A 675 10.14 -15.66 -3.98
CA THR A 675 10.01 -14.42 -4.75
C THR A 675 10.81 -13.28 -4.11
N ASN A 676 11.00 -13.37 -2.78
CA ASN A 676 11.86 -12.48 -2.00
C ASN A 676 12.55 -13.26 -0.88
N ALA A 677 13.81 -12.98 -0.61
CA ALA A 677 14.59 -13.60 0.47
C ALA A 677 15.69 -12.62 0.93
N HIS A 678 15.26 -11.55 1.59
CA HIS A 678 16.13 -10.44 2.00
C HIS A 678 16.60 -10.62 3.44
N VAL A 679 17.88 -10.32 3.70
CA VAL A 679 18.45 -10.21 5.06
C VAL A 679 19.31 -8.95 5.16
N GLN A 680 19.26 -8.29 6.31
CA GLN A 680 19.95 -7.05 6.57
C GLN A 680 20.41 -6.97 8.01
N LEU A 681 21.66 -6.55 8.21
CA LEU A 681 22.19 -6.11 9.49
C LEU A 681 22.36 -4.58 9.45
N ALA A 682 21.79 -3.90 10.41
CA ALA A 682 21.81 -2.46 10.50
C ALA A 682 22.41 -1.97 11.82
N TRP A 683 23.08 -0.83 11.78
CA TRP A 683 23.74 -0.17 12.87
C TRP A 683 23.33 1.29 12.98
N GLN A 684 22.67 1.66 14.09
CA GLN A 684 22.41 3.05 14.46
C GLN A 684 23.65 3.61 15.18
N ILE A 685 24.59 4.16 14.42
CA ILE A 685 25.91 4.64 14.93
C ILE A 685 25.68 5.77 15.93
N THR A 686 24.90 6.78 15.51
CA THR A 686 24.41 7.88 16.35
C THR A 686 22.93 8.09 16.12
N LYS A 687 22.26 9.00 16.84
CA LYS A 687 20.86 9.37 16.53
C LYS A 687 20.67 9.89 15.09
N GLN A 688 21.74 10.37 14.46
CA GLN A 688 21.74 11.02 13.15
C GLN A 688 22.32 10.12 12.05
N LEU A 689 23.24 9.23 12.37
CA LEU A 689 23.97 8.41 11.42
C LEU A 689 23.54 6.94 11.53
N TYR A 690 23.07 6.41 10.42
CA TYR A 690 22.64 5.03 10.24
C TYR A 690 23.44 4.38 9.11
N ALA A 691 23.87 3.16 9.32
CA ALA A 691 24.48 2.34 8.28
C ALA A 691 23.90 0.93 8.31
N SER A 692 23.85 0.28 7.15
CA SER A 692 23.43 -1.11 7.06
C SER A 692 24.09 -1.85 5.91
N ILE A 693 24.31 -3.12 6.12
CA ILE A 693 24.70 -4.07 5.08
C ILE A 693 23.57 -5.07 4.89
N ALA A 694 23.25 -5.39 3.65
CA ALA A 694 22.21 -6.36 3.37
C ALA A 694 22.49 -7.18 2.12
N MET A 695 21.84 -8.33 2.07
CA MET A 695 21.75 -9.21 0.91
C MET A 695 20.29 -9.20 0.45
N PRO A 696 19.97 -8.57 -0.69
CA PRO A 696 18.59 -8.46 -1.17
C PRO A 696 17.98 -9.80 -1.58
N TYR A 697 18.83 -10.80 -1.85
CA TYR A 697 18.38 -12.16 -2.13
C TYR A 697 19.46 -13.17 -1.72
N TYR A 698 19.22 -13.92 -0.64
CA TYR A 698 20.18 -14.87 -0.08
C TYR A 698 19.91 -16.34 -0.47
N TRP A 699 18.81 -16.66 -1.16
CA TRP A 699 18.38 -18.04 -1.46
C TRP A 699 19.11 -18.68 -2.66
N GLY A 700 20.00 -17.96 -3.31
CA GLY A 700 20.67 -18.42 -4.53
C GLY A 700 20.14 -17.69 -5.77
N THR A 701 19.98 -18.37 -6.91
CA THR A 701 19.52 -17.73 -8.17
C THR A 701 17.99 -17.78 -8.24
N ARG A 702 17.34 -16.62 -8.21
CA ARG A 702 15.90 -16.53 -8.45
C ARG A 702 15.56 -17.00 -9.87
N SER A 703 14.53 -17.84 -10.01
CA SER A 703 14.06 -18.31 -11.31
C SER A 703 12.55 -18.52 -11.33
N GLN A 704 11.97 -18.31 -12.50
CA GLN A 704 10.55 -18.52 -12.77
C GLN A 704 10.35 -19.03 -14.20
N THR A 705 9.22 -19.67 -14.44
CA THR A 705 8.78 -20.09 -15.78
C THR A 705 7.41 -19.48 -16.07
N ASN A 706 7.33 -18.65 -17.10
CA ASN A 706 6.09 -18.11 -17.61
C ASN A 706 5.59 -19.03 -18.74
N ILE A 707 4.34 -19.45 -18.65
CA ILE A 707 3.72 -20.34 -19.63
C ILE A 707 2.44 -19.66 -20.13
N THR A 708 2.38 -19.45 -21.44
CA THR A 708 1.22 -18.90 -22.14
C THR A 708 0.69 -19.97 -23.07
N GLU A 709 -0.60 -20.26 -23.00
CA GLU A 709 -1.26 -21.28 -23.82
C GLU A 709 -2.56 -20.72 -24.40
N MET A 710 -2.65 -20.66 -25.71
CA MET A 710 -3.80 -20.17 -26.47
C MET A 710 -4.04 -21.08 -27.68
N THR A 711 -5.21 -21.00 -28.30
CA THR A 711 -5.49 -21.77 -29.50
C THR A 711 -4.52 -21.38 -30.60
N GLY A 712 -3.72 -22.33 -31.06
CA GLY A 712 -2.73 -22.14 -32.13
C GLY A 712 -1.44 -21.45 -31.76
N TYR A 713 -1.26 -21.11 -30.45
CA TYR A 713 -0.02 -20.50 -29.99
C TYR A 713 0.33 -20.91 -28.56
N SER A 714 1.59 -21.24 -28.32
CA SER A 714 2.12 -21.47 -26.98
C SER A 714 3.50 -20.87 -26.81
N MET A 715 3.80 -20.37 -25.62
CA MET A 715 5.11 -19.88 -25.26
C MET A 715 5.46 -20.31 -23.83
N LYS A 716 6.64 -20.92 -23.67
CA LYS A 716 7.25 -21.24 -22.38
C LYS A 716 8.55 -20.47 -22.25
N ASN A 717 8.60 -19.56 -21.30
CA ASN A 717 9.75 -18.69 -21.08
C ASN A 717 10.30 -18.89 -19.65
N LYS A 718 11.46 -19.53 -19.54
CA LYS A 718 12.18 -19.72 -18.29
C LYS A 718 13.20 -18.62 -18.09
N ILE A 719 13.08 -17.91 -16.98
CA ILE A 719 13.90 -16.75 -16.63
C ILE A 719 14.73 -17.07 -15.40
N ARG A 720 16.02 -16.76 -15.46
CA ARG A 720 16.96 -16.90 -14.33
C ARG A 720 17.65 -15.56 -14.09
N PHE A 721 17.46 -14.99 -12.88
CA PHE A 721 17.96 -13.68 -12.50
C PHE A 721 19.35 -13.79 -11.84
N LYS A 722 20.36 -14.23 -12.59
CA LYS A 722 21.73 -14.46 -12.09
C LYS A 722 22.37 -13.23 -11.48
N SER A 723 21.99 -12.03 -11.94
CA SER A 723 22.52 -10.77 -11.44
C SER A 723 21.93 -10.32 -10.10
N GLU A 724 20.87 -10.96 -9.61
CA GLU A 724 20.21 -10.58 -8.34
C GLU A 724 20.72 -11.38 -7.15
N SER A 725 21.34 -12.53 -7.36
CA SER A 725 21.84 -13.40 -6.29
C SER A 725 23.18 -12.90 -5.73
N LEU A 726 23.33 -13.05 -4.42
CA LEU A 726 24.61 -12.80 -3.69
C LEU A 726 25.22 -11.40 -3.96
N ARG A 727 24.40 -10.36 -3.95
CA ARG A 727 24.82 -8.96 -4.11
C ARG A 727 24.68 -8.21 -2.79
N PRO A 728 25.68 -8.24 -1.90
CA PRO A 728 25.61 -7.41 -0.71
C PRO A 728 25.63 -5.93 -1.11
N TRP A 729 24.83 -5.13 -0.41
CA TRP A 729 24.86 -3.69 -0.56
C TRP A 729 25.10 -2.98 0.79
N LEU A 730 25.72 -1.83 0.71
CA LEU A 730 25.93 -0.90 1.83
C LEU A 730 25.01 0.30 1.66
N LEU A 731 24.29 0.64 2.71
CA LEU A 731 23.53 1.87 2.82
C LEU A 731 24.07 2.72 3.96
N VAL A 732 24.20 4.01 3.71
CA VAL A 732 24.50 5.04 4.71
C VAL A 732 23.45 6.13 4.61
N SER A 733 22.87 6.53 5.72
CA SER A 733 21.93 7.65 5.82
C SER A 733 22.34 8.56 6.96
N TRP A 734 22.45 9.84 6.66
CA TRP A 734 22.74 10.90 7.62
C TRP A 734 21.58 11.88 7.69
N THR A 735 20.98 12.01 8.86
CA THR A 735 19.78 12.82 9.10
C THR A 735 20.05 13.86 10.16
N LEU A 736 19.76 15.12 9.87
CA LEU A 736 19.89 16.24 10.79
C LEU A 736 18.52 16.84 11.09
N TYR A 737 18.19 16.92 12.38
CA TYR A 737 16.99 17.61 12.87
C TYR A 737 17.38 18.76 13.76
N LYS A 738 16.71 19.91 13.58
CA LYS A 738 16.75 21.03 14.53
C LYS A 738 15.32 21.45 14.82
N ASN A 739 14.96 21.47 16.11
CA ASN A 739 13.61 21.76 16.58
C ASN A 739 12.52 20.89 15.88
N PRO A 740 12.68 19.54 15.80
CA PRO A 740 11.81 18.69 14.99
C PRO A 740 10.35 18.68 15.44
N LYS A 741 10.05 19.06 16.70
CA LYS A 741 8.70 19.11 17.27
C LYS A 741 7.81 20.21 16.66
N LEU A 742 8.34 21.01 15.74
CA LEU A 742 7.78 22.31 15.37
C LEU A 742 7.47 22.42 13.86
N ARG A 743 7.45 21.30 13.17
CA ARG A 743 7.27 21.19 11.72
C ARG A 743 5.84 21.53 11.26
N ILE A 744 5.70 22.24 10.13
CA ILE A 744 4.44 22.39 9.41
C ILE A 744 4.19 21.14 8.58
N ASP A 745 3.04 20.51 8.80
CA ASP A 745 2.71 19.27 8.11
C ASP A 745 2.40 19.51 6.63
N ASN A 746 2.68 18.51 5.80
CA ASN A 746 2.32 18.58 4.40
C ASN A 746 0.86 18.09 4.22
N LYS A 747 0.07 18.89 3.50
CA LYS A 747 -1.33 18.59 3.18
C LYS A 747 -1.60 18.52 1.67
N ASN A 748 -0.56 18.69 0.83
CA ASN A 748 -0.73 18.62 -0.61
C ASN A 748 -0.82 17.16 -1.06
N PRO A 749 -1.84 16.75 -1.83
CA PRO A 749 -2.03 15.37 -2.27
C PRO A 749 -0.94 14.84 -3.20
N ASP A 750 -0.14 15.70 -3.84
CA ASP A 750 0.94 15.29 -4.76
C ASP A 750 2.30 15.10 -4.09
N MET A 751 2.39 15.26 -2.78
CA MET A 751 3.63 15.03 -2.02
C MET A 751 3.79 13.59 -1.49
#